data_32fea3c956a42314b759f351003dba76
#
_entry.id   32fea3c956a42314b759f351003dba76
#
_cell.length_a   1.000
_cell.length_b   1.000
_cell.length_c   1.000
_cell.angle_alpha   90.00
_cell.angle_beta   90.00
_cell.angle_gamma   90.00
#
_symmetry.space_group_name_H-M   'P 1'
#
loop_
_entity.id
_entity.type
_entity.pdbx_description
1 polymer ?
#
loop_
_entity_poly.entity_id
_entity_poly.type
_entity_poly.pdbx_seq_one_letter_code
_entity_poly.pdbx_strand_id
1 'polypeptide(L)'
;MSQSALFDSPAPRVFTLPAGAPFLTALAEGLHAAFPDPEILAGVTVLAPTRRAGRALAEAFAALKDGPGAALLPMIRPIGDVDADDPPFEPGELAEAAPDAISPLQRQFELARLIGARETAAGRSMSAGGALSLAGDLARLIDDLATQEVEDLSALTDDIRAALPAHRQEAALFLDIILTAWPARLAELGLTDPARRRSLLLRALARRWREHPPEGPVIAAGSTGSIPAAADLLSVVAGLPKGAVVLPGLDTGMDEAAWAAVDDTHPQRAMKALLARMELDHRAIPAWPWARPGAAAAARARVIAEALRPAEATGDWLNQVDAIRAGRGEDAFAQALAGLSLIEAPAPAEEARAVALALRETLETPGRRAVLVTPDRALARRVIVEMARFGVELDDSAGAPLSDTPPGAFLMRILDAARDPGSALALIALYASPLLALGEARAALSLDLMALERWCLRGRRPGRSTAQLRAHVETGDLPDWMEPRRARFLDLIDVTLTALAPLTELSGEQPCAAWAQALARAAETLARDAERAGAERVWAGDAGEAAAGLVRGFLHESEALDALTLDDFAGALLETARARMVRPRAGGHPRLQVLGPLEARLISADRVILAGLNEGVWPAGAKIDPFLSPGMRARAGLGAPEQRFGLAAHDFAQLACLPEVILTRSTKVDGAPTVASRWLWRLQTLARGALGADADAALHPDTDYLALARALDHPAQRTSVRAPAPRPAVEHRPRALPVTAIETWVRDPYAIFARHILKLRTLDAPDQPAGPAERGSAYHRAFERWVKGLGTASELPRDAHDRLVSEGRAALLEAGMPEDLLGLELARFERAARFVVSWEEERRRAGFLPEIIEKKGKLTLHDAPGGPFEITARADRIDMRPDGALDIIDYKTGRAPSANEAYAFFAPQLALTALIAAEGGFEDCPRHEPGDLIYLKAGGGKTPGEAASIITSPGSDEAADKMHEAREDLIDWITRFDDPDTEYLSQPRRKWTNTYGDYDHLARRKEWASAPGEGGGED
;
A
#
# COMPACT_ATOMS: atom_id res chain seq x y z
N MET A 1 3.06 53.45 15.72
CA MET A 1 1.87 53.55 16.60
C MET A 1 2.31 52.99 17.94
N SER A 2 1.98 53.69 19.03
CA SER A 2 2.35 53.30 20.40
C SER A 2 1.41 52.19 20.94
N GLN A 3 1.76 51.57 22.05
CA GLN A 3 0.95 50.60 22.82
C GLN A 3 -0.52 51.08 22.99
N SER A 4 -0.73 52.36 23.18
CA SER A 4 -2.07 52.98 23.28
C SER A 4 -2.94 52.72 22.05
N ALA A 5 -2.39 52.72 20.86
CA ALA A 5 -3.17 52.64 19.62
C ALA A 5 -3.81 51.25 19.39
N LEU A 6 -3.29 50.16 20.02
CA LEU A 6 -3.92 48.85 19.94
C LEU A 6 -5.15 48.71 20.81
N PHE A 7 -5.20 49.46 21.94
CA PHE A 7 -6.24 49.34 22.96
C PHE A 7 -7.11 50.63 23.10
N ASP A 8 -6.89 51.62 22.28
CA ASP A 8 -7.66 52.88 22.28
C ASP A 8 -9.09 52.69 21.70
N SER A 9 -9.28 51.66 20.86
CA SER A 9 -10.60 51.31 20.33
C SER A 9 -11.47 50.69 21.42
N PRO A 10 -12.81 50.95 21.40
CA PRO A 10 -13.71 50.24 22.32
C PRO A 10 -13.69 48.74 22.08
N ALA A 11 -13.87 47.97 23.15
CA ALA A 11 -14.02 46.52 23.04
C ALA A 11 -15.39 46.13 22.44
N PRO A 12 -15.52 45.03 21.72
CA PRO A 12 -14.54 43.99 21.45
C PRO A 12 -13.53 44.39 20.36
N ARG A 13 -12.23 44.11 20.56
CA ARG A 13 -11.14 44.46 19.62
C ARG A 13 -10.75 43.28 18.77
N VAL A 14 -11.11 43.36 17.52
CA VAL A 14 -10.83 42.32 16.50
C VAL A 14 -10.17 43.02 15.31
N PHE A 15 -9.09 42.41 14.83
CA PHE A 15 -8.35 42.81 13.63
C PHE A 15 -8.30 41.66 12.66
N THR A 16 -7.98 41.90 11.40
CA THR A 16 -7.70 40.87 10.41
C THR A 16 -6.37 41.09 9.73
N LEU A 17 -5.63 39.99 9.47
CA LEU A 17 -4.51 39.99 8.54
C LEU A 17 -5.04 39.39 7.22
N PRO A 18 -5.01 40.15 6.12
CA PRO A 18 -5.55 39.68 4.85
C PRO A 18 -4.79 38.43 4.32
N ALA A 19 -5.46 37.60 3.57
CA ALA A 19 -4.85 36.44 2.91
C ALA A 19 -3.66 36.90 2.03
N GLY A 20 -2.57 36.11 2.01
CA GLY A 20 -1.34 36.43 1.30
C GLY A 20 -0.37 37.35 2.05
N ALA A 21 -0.76 37.96 3.19
CA ALA A 21 0.19 38.56 4.08
C ALA A 21 0.99 37.50 4.87
N PRO A 22 2.29 37.69 5.13
CA PRO A 22 3.07 36.81 5.98
C PRO A 22 2.62 36.95 7.43
N PHE A 23 1.59 36.16 7.81
CA PHE A 23 0.82 36.34 9.05
C PHE A 23 1.69 36.45 10.29
N LEU A 24 2.58 35.50 10.53
CA LEU A 24 3.40 35.44 11.74
C LEU A 24 4.47 36.55 11.76
N THR A 25 5.04 36.87 10.61
CA THR A 25 6.00 37.97 10.48
C THR A 25 5.34 39.32 10.75
N ALA A 26 4.18 39.58 10.12
CA ALA A 26 3.44 40.83 10.33
C ALA A 26 2.92 40.96 11.77
N LEU A 27 2.57 39.86 12.41
CA LEU A 27 2.21 39.81 13.84
C LEU A 27 3.43 40.15 14.72
N ALA A 28 4.57 39.50 14.47
CA ALA A 28 5.80 39.74 15.23
C ALA A 28 6.30 41.20 15.09
N GLU A 29 6.35 41.73 13.85
CA GLU A 29 6.69 43.15 13.56
C GLU A 29 5.73 44.08 14.28
N GLY A 30 4.45 43.82 14.23
CA GLY A 30 3.43 44.65 14.87
C GLY A 30 3.55 44.64 16.39
N LEU A 31 3.73 43.47 16.99
CA LEU A 31 3.90 43.37 18.44
C LEU A 31 5.24 44.00 18.91
N HIS A 32 6.33 43.79 18.16
CA HIS A 32 7.61 44.45 18.45
C HIS A 32 7.51 45.98 18.35
N ALA A 33 6.79 46.50 17.35
CA ALA A 33 6.55 47.93 17.19
C ALA A 33 5.61 48.52 18.26
N ALA A 34 4.60 47.75 18.69
CA ALA A 34 3.68 48.15 19.75
C ALA A 34 4.31 48.13 21.14
N PHE A 35 5.20 47.18 21.37
CA PHE A 35 5.90 46.93 22.64
C PHE A 35 7.42 46.97 22.43
N PRO A 36 8.03 48.16 22.23
CA PRO A 36 9.45 48.27 21.90
C PRO A 36 10.38 47.90 23.07
N ASP A 37 9.88 47.98 24.30
CA ASP A 37 10.60 47.55 25.49
C ASP A 37 10.56 46.01 25.61
N PRO A 38 11.72 45.31 25.60
CA PRO A 38 11.79 43.89 25.68
C PRO A 38 11.15 43.29 26.95
N GLU A 39 11.21 43.97 28.08
CA GLU A 39 10.61 43.50 29.33
C GLU A 39 9.07 43.57 29.26
N ILE A 40 8.54 44.62 28.65
CA ILE A 40 7.09 44.77 28.41
C ILE A 40 6.63 43.74 27.39
N LEU A 41 7.39 43.50 26.32
CA LEU A 41 7.10 42.47 25.32
C LEU A 41 7.08 41.07 25.94
N ALA A 42 8.01 40.74 26.83
CA ALA A 42 8.03 39.48 27.55
C ALA A 42 6.79 39.25 28.44
N GLY A 43 6.15 40.36 28.90
CA GLY A 43 4.87 40.33 29.63
C GLY A 43 3.63 40.16 28.73
N VAL A 44 3.76 40.15 27.41
CA VAL A 44 2.65 39.94 26.47
C VAL A 44 2.36 38.41 26.35
N THR A 45 1.12 38.02 26.52
CA THR A 45 0.67 36.67 26.23
C THR A 45 0.12 36.59 24.80
N VAL A 46 0.67 35.70 23.98
CA VAL A 46 0.17 35.42 22.63
C VAL A 46 -0.45 34.03 22.61
N LEU A 47 -1.75 33.95 22.29
CA LEU A 47 -2.44 32.67 22.09
C LEU A 47 -2.36 32.31 20.60
N ALA A 48 -1.67 31.20 20.28
CA ALA A 48 -1.52 30.68 18.92
C ALA A 48 -2.40 29.42 18.72
N PRO A 49 -2.86 29.12 17.50
CA PRO A 49 -3.75 27.97 17.27
C PRO A 49 -3.07 26.64 17.53
N THR A 50 -1.77 26.51 17.23
CA THR A 50 -1.00 25.28 17.37
C THR A 50 0.40 25.53 17.95
N ARG A 51 1.04 24.47 18.47
CA ARG A 51 2.46 24.55 18.91
C ARG A 51 3.41 24.91 17.77
N ARG A 52 3.12 24.42 16.54
CA ARG A 52 3.92 24.75 15.36
C ARG A 52 3.85 26.24 15.04
N ALA A 53 2.64 26.79 15.00
CA ALA A 53 2.45 28.24 14.82
C ALA A 53 3.16 29.05 15.91
N GLY A 54 3.14 28.58 17.16
CA GLY A 54 3.88 29.19 18.27
C GLY A 54 5.40 29.17 18.06
N ARG A 55 5.98 28.06 17.60
CA ARG A 55 7.41 27.98 17.27
C ARG A 55 7.78 28.90 16.11
N ALA A 56 6.99 28.87 15.03
CA ALA A 56 7.22 29.71 13.86
C ALA A 56 7.09 31.20 14.21
N LEU A 57 6.21 31.56 15.16
CA LEU A 57 6.14 32.94 15.68
C LEU A 57 7.39 33.33 16.49
N ALA A 58 7.90 32.39 17.31
CA ALA A 58 9.17 32.63 18.05
C ALA A 58 10.35 32.83 17.07
N GLU A 59 10.40 32.04 15.98
CA GLU A 59 11.38 32.21 14.90
C GLU A 59 11.22 33.59 14.21
N ALA A 60 9.98 34.01 13.96
CA ALA A 60 9.70 35.32 13.37
C ALA A 60 10.21 36.46 14.27
N PHE A 61 10.01 36.38 15.57
CA PHE A 61 10.60 37.35 16.52
C PHE A 61 12.13 37.31 16.53
N ALA A 62 12.72 36.10 16.48
CA ALA A 62 14.17 35.95 16.41
C ALA A 62 14.77 36.58 15.16
N ALA A 63 14.05 36.51 14.03
CA ALA A 63 14.46 37.14 12.77
C ALA A 63 14.41 38.67 12.74
N LEU A 64 13.66 39.31 13.65
CA LEU A 64 13.60 40.77 13.77
C LEU A 64 14.85 41.39 14.43
N LYS A 65 15.71 40.57 14.98
CA LYS A 65 16.91 41.02 15.68
C LYS A 65 18.11 41.17 14.74
N ASP A 66 18.73 42.32 14.73
CA ASP A 66 19.98 42.54 14.03
C ASP A 66 21.16 41.90 14.81
N GLY A 67 21.76 40.85 14.25
CA GLY A 67 22.98 40.22 14.77
C GLY A 67 22.77 39.05 15.76
N PRO A 68 23.86 38.35 16.18
CA PRO A 68 23.79 37.22 17.09
C PRO A 68 23.48 37.63 18.53
N GLY A 69 22.56 36.96 19.20
CA GLY A 69 22.24 37.14 20.61
C GLY A 69 20.85 36.66 21.01
N ALA A 70 20.56 36.55 22.30
CA ALA A 70 19.25 36.19 22.82
C ALA A 70 18.24 37.33 22.68
N ALA A 71 16.97 37.02 22.39
CA ALA A 71 15.85 37.94 22.44
C ALA A 71 14.87 37.50 23.53
N LEU A 72 14.30 38.44 24.25
CA LEU A 72 13.15 38.18 25.11
C LEU A 72 11.92 38.03 24.21
N LEU A 73 11.22 36.92 24.35
CA LEU A 73 10.02 36.59 23.57
C LEU A 73 8.76 36.87 24.39
N PRO A 74 7.62 37.19 23.77
CA PRO A 74 6.33 37.12 24.45
C PRO A 74 6.03 35.70 24.91
N MET A 75 5.13 35.56 25.87
CA MET A 75 4.66 34.25 26.36
C MET A 75 3.72 33.65 25.30
N ILE A 76 4.23 32.77 24.46
CA ILE A 76 3.47 32.12 23.38
C ILE A 76 2.85 30.83 23.87
N ARG A 77 1.52 30.70 23.82
CA ARG A 77 0.75 29.56 24.29
C ARG A 77 -0.17 29.03 23.20
N PRO A 78 -0.14 27.72 22.88
CA PRO A 78 -1.11 27.11 21.98
C PRO A 78 -2.47 26.97 22.67
N ILE A 79 -3.56 27.23 21.93
CA ILE A 79 -4.94 27.01 22.42
C ILE A 79 -5.51 25.68 21.94
N GLY A 80 -4.85 24.97 21.02
CA GLY A 80 -5.26 23.65 20.56
C GLY A 80 -6.63 23.63 19.85
N ASP A 81 -6.97 24.68 19.10
CA ASP A 81 -8.25 24.74 18.38
C ASP A 81 -8.26 23.96 17.08
N VAL A 82 -7.10 23.47 16.63
CA VAL A 82 -6.94 22.81 15.33
C VAL A 82 -6.55 21.35 15.47
N ASP A 83 -5.75 21.00 16.50
CA ASP A 83 -5.27 19.65 16.71
C ASP A 83 -5.76 19.10 18.05
N ALA A 84 -6.51 18.00 18.01
CA ALA A 84 -7.07 17.37 19.21
C ALA A 84 -6.00 16.84 20.17
N ASP A 85 -4.81 16.54 19.65
CA ASP A 85 -3.69 15.98 20.43
C ASP A 85 -2.83 17.08 21.09
N ASP A 86 -3.09 18.37 20.79
CA ASP A 86 -2.30 19.49 21.32
C ASP A 86 -2.92 20.02 22.62
N PRO A 87 -2.30 19.81 23.80
CA PRO A 87 -2.85 20.32 25.05
C PRO A 87 -2.88 21.85 25.06
N PRO A 88 -4.00 22.49 25.53
CA PRO A 88 -4.24 23.93 25.40
C PRO A 88 -3.28 24.83 26.18
N PHE A 89 -2.45 24.35 27.06
CA PHE A 89 -1.36 25.07 27.76
C PHE A 89 -0.51 24.10 28.55
N GLU A 90 0.57 24.63 29.19
CA GLU A 90 1.36 23.80 30.09
C GLU A 90 0.55 23.37 31.32
N PRO A 91 0.71 22.12 31.78
CA PRO A 91 0.06 21.64 33.00
C PRO A 91 0.49 22.48 34.22
N GLY A 92 -0.44 22.95 35.00
CA GLY A 92 -0.15 23.62 36.27
C GLY A 92 -1.11 24.77 36.61
N GLU A 93 -1.43 25.64 35.67
CA GLU A 93 -2.27 26.82 36.00
C GLU A 93 -3.76 26.52 36.20
N LEU A 94 -4.25 25.46 35.58
CA LEU A 94 -5.66 25.01 35.60
C LEU A 94 -5.78 23.49 35.83
N ALA A 95 -4.74 22.87 36.39
CA ALA A 95 -4.70 21.40 36.54
C ALA A 95 -5.90 20.84 37.31
N GLU A 96 -6.42 21.58 38.28
CA GLU A 96 -7.56 21.19 39.11
C GLU A 96 -8.93 21.43 38.42
N ALA A 97 -8.95 22.13 37.30
CA ALA A 97 -10.21 22.47 36.61
C ALA A 97 -10.87 21.32 35.86
N ALA A 98 -10.12 20.24 35.59
CA ALA A 98 -10.62 19.03 34.93
C ALA A 98 -9.79 17.81 35.35
N PRO A 99 -10.41 16.61 35.45
CA PRO A 99 -9.70 15.35 35.65
C PRO A 99 -8.62 15.12 34.60
N ASP A 100 -7.65 14.24 34.89
CA ASP A 100 -6.65 13.86 33.92
C ASP A 100 -7.26 13.10 32.73
N ALA A 101 -6.65 13.28 31.57
CA ALA A 101 -7.11 12.59 30.36
C ALA A 101 -6.66 11.11 30.39
N ILE A 102 -7.55 10.21 29.98
CA ILE A 102 -7.20 8.82 29.67
C ILE A 102 -6.16 8.78 28.55
N SER A 103 -5.18 7.83 28.63
CA SER A 103 -4.23 7.66 27.55
C SER A 103 -4.94 7.20 26.26
N PRO A 104 -4.46 7.59 25.07
CA PRO A 104 -5.10 7.18 23.80
C PRO A 104 -5.21 5.66 23.64
N LEU A 105 -4.19 4.92 24.06
CA LEU A 105 -4.16 3.46 23.94
C LEU A 105 -5.09 2.78 24.95
N GLN A 106 -5.03 3.20 26.21
CA GLN A 106 -5.96 2.70 27.25
C GLN A 106 -7.41 2.97 26.85
N ARG A 107 -7.70 4.18 26.34
CA ARG A 107 -9.03 4.54 25.82
C ARG A 107 -9.51 3.58 24.73
N GLN A 108 -8.62 3.28 23.79
CA GLN A 108 -8.93 2.36 22.68
C GLN A 108 -9.21 0.94 23.21
N PHE A 109 -8.44 0.45 24.19
CA PHE A 109 -8.68 -0.85 24.80
C PHE A 109 -10.00 -0.91 25.58
N GLU A 110 -10.29 0.09 26.38
CA GLU A 110 -11.55 0.15 27.15
C GLU A 110 -12.78 0.23 26.21
N LEU A 111 -12.73 1.04 25.16
CA LEU A 111 -13.81 1.10 24.17
C LEU A 111 -13.95 -0.21 23.41
N ALA A 112 -12.85 -0.86 23.01
CA ALA A 112 -12.88 -2.16 22.35
C ALA A 112 -13.53 -3.24 23.22
N ARG A 113 -13.24 -3.24 24.53
CA ARG A 113 -13.89 -4.13 25.51
C ARG A 113 -15.42 -3.89 25.56
N LEU A 114 -15.85 -2.63 25.65
CA LEU A 114 -17.29 -2.31 25.67
C LEU A 114 -17.99 -2.75 24.38
N ILE A 115 -17.35 -2.55 23.21
CA ILE A 115 -17.84 -3.01 21.92
C ILE A 115 -17.92 -4.53 21.87
N GLY A 116 -16.83 -5.23 22.23
CA GLY A 116 -16.79 -6.70 22.25
C GLY A 116 -17.86 -7.32 23.16
N ALA A 117 -18.03 -6.79 24.37
CA ALA A 117 -19.08 -7.24 25.31
C ALA A 117 -20.48 -7.06 24.72
N ARG A 118 -20.75 -5.96 24.02
CA ARG A 118 -22.02 -5.69 23.35
C ARG A 118 -22.28 -6.60 22.14
N GLU A 119 -21.26 -6.82 21.30
CA GLU A 119 -21.37 -7.74 20.17
C GLU A 119 -21.64 -9.18 20.64
N THR A 120 -20.97 -9.61 21.69
CA THR A 120 -21.20 -10.92 22.33
C THR A 120 -22.63 -11.02 22.88
N ALA A 121 -23.13 -9.99 23.56
CA ALA A 121 -24.50 -9.94 24.06
C ALA A 121 -25.54 -9.96 22.91
N ALA A 122 -25.18 -9.47 21.73
CA ALA A 122 -26.00 -9.54 20.52
C ALA A 122 -25.84 -10.89 19.75
N GLY A 123 -25.07 -11.84 20.27
CA GLY A 123 -24.83 -13.14 19.64
C GLY A 123 -23.89 -13.10 18.45
N ARG A 124 -23.07 -12.05 18.32
CA ARG A 124 -22.07 -11.88 17.26
C ARG A 124 -20.67 -12.04 17.82
N SER A 125 -19.76 -12.62 17.05
CA SER A 125 -18.33 -12.68 17.35
C SER A 125 -17.59 -11.60 16.58
N MET A 126 -16.64 -10.93 17.23
CA MET A 126 -15.77 -9.92 16.62
C MET A 126 -14.32 -10.19 17.01
N SER A 127 -13.39 -10.09 16.06
CA SER A 127 -11.96 -10.19 16.36
C SER A 127 -11.50 -8.98 17.18
N ALA A 128 -10.44 -9.15 17.98
CA ALA A 128 -9.86 -8.06 18.76
C ALA A 128 -9.40 -6.89 17.90
N GLY A 129 -8.80 -7.16 16.73
CA GLY A 129 -8.43 -6.13 15.75
C GLY A 129 -9.65 -5.36 15.22
N GLY A 130 -10.75 -6.06 14.91
CA GLY A 130 -12.01 -5.44 14.49
C GLY A 130 -12.61 -4.54 15.57
N ALA A 131 -12.62 -5.01 16.83
CA ALA A 131 -13.09 -4.23 17.97
C ALA A 131 -12.25 -2.97 18.20
N LEU A 132 -10.92 -3.06 18.05
CA LEU A 132 -10.01 -1.92 18.17
C LEU A 132 -10.16 -0.90 17.03
N SER A 133 -10.37 -1.38 15.80
CA SER A 133 -10.66 -0.50 14.67
C SER A 133 -11.93 0.31 14.90
N LEU A 134 -13.01 -0.38 15.30
CA LEU A 134 -14.29 0.27 15.59
C LEU A 134 -14.21 1.17 16.83
N ALA A 135 -13.40 0.80 17.83
CA ALA A 135 -13.12 1.65 19.00
C ALA A 135 -12.44 2.96 18.61
N GLY A 136 -11.53 2.93 17.62
CA GLY A 136 -10.91 4.12 17.05
C GLY A 136 -11.92 5.05 16.36
N ASP A 137 -12.90 4.49 15.64
CA ASP A 137 -13.98 5.26 15.03
C ASP A 137 -14.91 5.85 16.09
N LEU A 138 -15.25 5.07 17.11
CA LEU A 138 -16.09 5.51 18.23
C LEU A 138 -15.41 6.62 19.04
N ALA A 139 -14.11 6.48 19.29
CA ALA A 139 -13.32 7.52 19.96
C ALA A 139 -13.38 8.85 19.21
N ARG A 140 -13.30 8.84 17.88
CA ARG A 140 -13.45 10.06 17.06
C ARG A 140 -14.84 10.69 17.16
N LEU A 141 -15.89 9.88 17.17
CA LEU A 141 -17.26 10.39 17.38
C LEU A 141 -17.41 11.03 18.77
N ILE A 142 -16.88 10.39 19.82
CA ILE A 142 -16.88 10.95 21.18
C ILE A 142 -16.10 12.27 21.23
N ASP A 143 -14.97 12.36 20.51
CA ASP A 143 -14.18 13.59 20.42
C ASP A 143 -14.92 14.70 19.65
N ASP A 144 -15.64 14.37 18.57
CA ASP A 144 -16.50 15.30 17.83
C ASP A 144 -17.60 15.85 18.77
N LEU A 145 -18.30 14.99 19.53
CA LEU A 145 -19.32 15.38 20.50
C LEU A 145 -18.75 16.30 21.59
N ALA A 146 -17.64 15.90 22.20
CA ALA A 146 -16.98 16.66 23.26
C ALA A 146 -16.43 18.02 22.76
N THR A 147 -15.91 18.06 21.52
CA THR A 147 -15.38 19.28 20.89
C THR A 147 -16.50 20.26 20.55
N GLN A 148 -17.66 19.76 20.08
CA GLN A 148 -18.83 20.58 19.81
C GLN A 148 -19.71 20.85 21.05
N GLU A 149 -19.28 20.33 22.22
CA GLU A 149 -19.98 20.49 23.50
C GLU A 149 -21.45 20.01 23.44
N VAL A 150 -21.69 18.90 22.70
CA VAL A 150 -22.99 18.27 22.58
C VAL A 150 -23.24 17.41 23.83
N GLU A 151 -24.14 17.84 24.72
CA GLU A 151 -24.48 17.12 25.93
C GLU A 151 -25.84 16.39 25.82
N ASP A 152 -26.75 16.93 25.02
CA ASP A 152 -28.09 16.36 24.84
C ASP A 152 -28.22 15.60 23.51
N LEU A 153 -28.28 14.28 23.60
CA LEU A 153 -28.50 13.38 22.48
C LEU A 153 -29.94 12.81 22.44
N SER A 154 -30.91 13.41 23.20
CA SER A 154 -32.29 12.95 23.25
C SER A 154 -32.97 12.89 21.87
N ALA A 155 -32.67 13.86 21.03
CA ALA A 155 -33.14 13.89 19.64
C ALA A 155 -32.69 12.66 18.80
N LEU A 156 -31.53 12.08 19.07
CA LEU A 156 -31.07 10.85 18.41
C LEU A 156 -31.85 9.61 18.85
N THR A 157 -32.36 9.60 20.09
CA THR A 157 -33.13 8.48 20.61
C THR A 157 -34.46 8.32 19.85
N ASP A 158 -35.08 9.41 19.46
CA ASP A 158 -36.33 9.40 18.68
C ASP A 158 -36.07 8.96 17.23
N ASP A 159 -34.93 9.34 16.65
CA ASP A 159 -34.52 8.90 15.31
C ASP A 159 -34.27 7.39 15.24
N ILE A 160 -33.63 6.85 16.25
CA ILE A 160 -33.40 5.41 16.35
C ILE A 160 -34.70 4.65 16.49
N ARG A 161 -35.68 5.19 17.25
CA ARG A 161 -37.01 4.61 17.35
C ARG A 161 -37.74 4.61 15.99
N ALA A 162 -37.50 5.61 15.16
CA ALA A 162 -38.12 5.74 13.83
C ALA A 162 -37.39 4.93 12.74
N ALA A 163 -36.15 4.50 12.95
CA ALA A 163 -35.32 3.76 11.97
C ALA A 163 -35.87 2.33 11.71
N LEU A 164 -35.41 1.70 10.62
CA LEU A 164 -35.69 0.29 10.31
C LEU A 164 -35.15 -0.66 11.42
N PRO A 165 -35.87 -1.79 11.69
CA PRO A 165 -35.54 -2.65 12.85
C PRO A 165 -34.08 -3.09 12.96
N ALA A 166 -33.43 -3.43 11.86
CA ALA A 166 -32.00 -3.85 11.87
C ALA A 166 -31.05 -2.70 12.22
N HIS A 167 -31.20 -1.53 11.59
CA HIS A 167 -30.41 -0.33 11.88
C HIS A 167 -30.67 0.26 13.26
N ARG A 168 -31.89 0.08 13.78
CA ARG A 168 -32.30 0.51 15.13
C ARG A 168 -31.52 -0.20 16.22
N GLN A 169 -31.25 -1.49 16.01
CA GLN A 169 -30.56 -2.31 16.99
C GLN A 169 -29.07 -1.96 17.07
N GLU A 170 -28.43 -1.72 15.92
CA GLU A 170 -27.01 -1.32 15.86
C GLU A 170 -26.76 0.08 16.41
N ALA A 171 -27.53 1.07 15.95
CA ALA A 171 -27.39 2.46 16.43
C ALA A 171 -27.70 2.58 17.93
N ALA A 172 -28.69 1.85 18.46
CA ALA A 172 -29.01 1.84 19.88
C ALA A 172 -27.88 1.27 20.75
N LEU A 173 -27.17 0.25 20.27
CA LEU A 173 -26.00 -0.35 20.92
C LEU A 173 -24.88 0.66 21.14
N PHE A 174 -24.52 1.42 20.11
CA PHE A 174 -23.44 2.42 20.20
C PHE A 174 -23.83 3.64 21.01
N LEU A 175 -25.10 4.08 20.93
CA LEU A 175 -25.57 5.16 21.80
C LEU A 175 -25.55 4.81 23.28
N ASP A 176 -25.87 3.58 23.66
CA ASP A 176 -25.77 3.15 25.05
C ASP A 176 -24.31 3.16 25.56
N ILE A 177 -23.35 2.78 24.69
CA ILE A 177 -21.92 2.92 25.04
C ILE A 177 -21.59 4.38 25.29
N ILE A 178 -21.94 5.31 24.36
CA ILE A 178 -21.61 6.73 24.46
C ILE A 178 -22.28 7.41 25.66
N LEU A 179 -23.60 7.13 25.86
CA LEU A 179 -24.39 7.85 26.83
C LEU A 179 -24.28 7.29 28.26
N THR A 180 -24.03 6.00 28.41
CA THR A 180 -24.11 5.31 29.70
C THR A 180 -22.81 4.63 30.07
N ALA A 181 -22.37 3.65 29.29
CA ALA A 181 -21.28 2.77 29.67
C ALA A 181 -19.91 3.49 29.71
N TRP A 182 -19.63 4.34 28.72
CA TRP A 182 -18.34 5.05 28.65
C TRP A 182 -18.20 6.13 29.71
N PRO A 183 -19.17 7.04 29.95
CA PRO A 183 -19.12 8.00 31.06
C PRO A 183 -19.00 7.34 32.44
N ALA A 184 -19.72 6.25 32.66
CA ALA A 184 -19.62 5.49 33.93
C ALA A 184 -18.19 4.90 34.09
N ARG A 185 -17.60 4.36 33.04
CA ARG A 185 -16.26 3.81 33.08
C ARG A 185 -15.20 4.88 33.33
N LEU A 186 -15.32 6.04 32.69
CA LEU A 186 -14.41 7.17 32.95
C LEU A 186 -14.51 7.65 34.41
N ALA A 187 -15.72 7.70 34.97
CA ALA A 187 -15.94 8.07 36.39
C ALA A 187 -15.30 7.06 37.35
N GLU A 188 -15.41 5.74 37.08
CA GLU A 188 -14.72 4.69 37.83
C GLU A 188 -13.19 4.84 37.82
N LEU A 189 -12.62 5.23 36.66
CA LEU A 189 -11.19 5.45 36.49
C LEU A 189 -10.71 6.80 37.06
N GLY A 190 -11.61 7.71 37.36
CA GLY A 190 -11.27 9.08 37.77
C GLY A 190 -10.65 9.92 36.65
N LEU A 191 -10.92 9.55 35.37
CA LEU A 191 -10.35 10.14 34.17
C LEU A 191 -11.42 10.82 33.31
N THR A 192 -10.98 11.54 32.29
CA THR A 192 -11.85 12.15 31.28
C THR A 192 -11.30 11.96 29.87
N ASP A 193 -12.15 12.20 28.84
CA ASP A 193 -11.69 12.20 27.45
C ASP A 193 -10.77 13.38 27.15
N PRO A 194 -9.73 13.21 26.30
CA PRO A 194 -8.80 14.29 25.95
C PRO A 194 -9.51 15.52 25.37
N ALA A 195 -10.45 15.34 24.43
CA ALA A 195 -11.20 16.44 23.83
C ALA A 195 -12.09 17.17 24.85
N ARG A 196 -12.75 16.43 25.73
CA ARG A 196 -13.55 17.02 26.81
C ARG A 196 -12.69 17.81 27.79
N ARG A 197 -11.53 17.25 28.20
CA ARG A 197 -10.58 17.95 29.08
C ARG A 197 -10.16 19.29 28.47
N ARG A 198 -9.82 19.31 27.17
CA ARG A 198 -9.47 20.53 26.45
C ARG A 198 -10.58 21.57 26.51
N SER A 199 -11.81 21.22 26.17
CA SER A 199 -12.97 22.12 26.23
C SER A 199 -13.18 22.67 27.63
N LEU A 200 -13.08 21.82 28.67
CA LEU A 200 -13.21 22.24 30.09
C LEU A 200 -12.12 23.24 30.50
N LEU A 201 -10.85 23.01 30.09
CA LEU A 201 -9.74 23.91 30.41
C LEU A 201 -9.88 25.27 29.70
N LEU A 202 -10.28 25.30 28.42
CA LEU A 202 -10.54 26.54 27.68
C LEU A 202 -11.69 27.35 28.33
N ARG A 203 -12.76 26.68 28.72
CA ARG A 203 -13.89 27.30 29.42
C ARG A 203 -13.51 27.84 30.81
N ALA A 204 -12.69 27.07 31.55
CA ALA A 204 -12.19 27.51 32.86
C ALA A 204 -11.33 28.75 32.73
N LEU A 205 -10.43 28.80 31.70
CA LEU A 205 -9.61 29.98 31.43
C LEU A 205 -10.46 31.19 31.04
N ALA A 206 -11.44 30.98 30.14
CA ALA A 206 -12.37 32.03 29.74
C ALA A 206 -13.16 32.61 30.92
N ARG A 207 -13.67 31.76 31.83
CA ARG A 207 -14.32 32.22 33.08
C ARG A 207 -13.38 33.01 33.98
N ARG A 208 -12.16 32.47 34.23
CA ARG A 208 -11.17 33.14 35.10
C ARG A 208 -10.83 34.54 34.57
N TRP A 209 -10.64 34.65 33.23
CA TRP A 209 -10.27 35.94 32.63
C TRP A 209 -11.44 36.95 32.57
N ARG A 210 -12.68 36.51 32.56
CA ARG A 210 -13.85 37.40 32.76
C ARG A 210 -13.90 37.95 34.18
N GLU A 211 -13.60 37.11 35.15
CA GLU A 211 -13.68 37.50 36.59
C GLU A 211 -12.43 38.23 37.00
N HIS A 212 -11.27 37.83 36.54
CA HIS A 212 -9.95 38.35 36.89
C HIS A 212 -9.14 38.56 35.61
N PRO A 213 -9.32 39.71 34.93
CA PRO A 213 -8.55 40.04 33.73
C PRO A 213 -7.04 40.01 33.98
N PRO A 214 -6.21 39.49 33.07
CA PRO A 214 -4.75 39.54 33.15
C PRO A 214 -4.24 40.98 33.19
N GLU A 215 -3.19 41.23 33.99
CA GLU A 215 -2.57 42.56 34.05
C GLU A 215 -1.83 42.91 32.77
N GLY A 216 -1.18 41.93 32.14
CA GLY A 216 -0.44 42.06 30.88
C GLY A 216 -1.36 42.01 29.66
N PRO A 217 -0.87 42.44 28.48
CA PRO A 217 -1.58 42.33 27.23
C PRO A 217 -1.78 40.88 26.78
N VAL A 218 -2.96 40.59 26.23
CA VAL A 218 -3.30 39.24 25.65
C VAL A 218 -3.72 39.40 24.21
N ILE A 219 -3.01 38.73 23.31
CA ILE A 219 -3.28 38.75 21.89
C ILE A 219 -3.58 37.34 21.43
N ALA A 220 -4.79 37.06 20.97
CA ALA A 220 -5.14 35.79 20.33
C ALA A 220 -5.01 35.93 18.81
N ALA A 221 -4.16 35.15 18.17
CA ALA A 221 -3.83 35.36 16.78
C ALA A 221 -3.85 34.06 15.97
N GLY A 222 -4.48 34.10 14.77
CA GLY A 222 -4.46 33.00 13.79
C GLY A 222 -5.50 31.92 13.98
N SER A 223 -6.30 31.96 15.04
CA SER A 223 -7.45 31.07 15.22
C SER A 223 -8.69 31.57 14.49
N THR A 224 -9.47 30.64 13.88
CA THR A 224 -10.74 30.96 13.24
C THR A 224 -11.93 30.84 14.19
N GLY A 225 -11.72 30.34 15.42
CA GLY A 225 -12.78 30.06 16.39
C GLY A 225 -13.73 28.93 15.97
N SER A 226 -13.22 27.91 15.26
CA SER A 226 -14.00 26.79 14.77
C SER A 226 -14.54 25.86 15.88
N ILE A 227 -13.94 25.89 17.06
CA ILE A 227 -14.33 25.13 18.25
C ILE A 227 -15.08 26.06 19.22
N PRO A 228 -16.27 25.66 19.73
CA PRO A 228 -17.11 26.52 20.60
C PRO A 228 -16.37 27.05 21.84
N ALA A 229 -15.58 26.23 22.53
CA ALA A 229 -14.81 26.64 23.71
C ALA A 229 -13.69 27.65 23.33
N ALA A 230 -13.03 27.47 22.18
CA ALA A 230 -12.03 28.40 21.67
C ALA A 230 -12.70 29.72 21.24
N ALA A 231 -13.85 29.68 20.56
CA ALA A 231 -14.60 30.87 20.17
C ALA A 231 -15.04 31.72 21.39
N ASP A 232 -15.41 31.06 22.49
CA ASP A 232 -15.72 31.76 23.74
C ASP A 232 -14.49 32.43 24.34
N LEU A 233 -13.35 31.74 24.41
CA LEU A 233 -12.10 32.33 24.88
C LEU A 233 -11.69 33.54 24.01
N LEU A 234 -11.78 33.41 22.65
CA LEU A 234 -11.51 34.52 21.75
C LEU A 234 -12.44 35.72 22.00
N SER A 235 -13.74 35.48 22.25
CA SER A 235 -14.68 36.53 22.61
C SER A 235 -14.31 37.22 23.91
N VAL A 236 -13.85 36.47 24.91
CA VAL A 236 -13.34 37.03 26.17
C VAL A 236 -12.10 37.88 25.92
N VAL A 237 -11.11 37.36 25.19
CA VAL A 237 -9.88 38.08 24.86
C VAL A 237 -10.18 39.39 24.13
N ALA A 238 -11.10 39.41 23.16
CA ALA A 238 -11.51 40.60 22.45
C ALA A 238 -12.11 41.67 23.38
N GLY A 239 -12.73 41.24 24.50
CA GLY A 239 -13.35 42.10 25.50
C GLY A 239 -12.42 42.55 26.64
N LEU A 240 -11.23 41.99 26.80
CA LEU A 240 -10.31 42.30 27.88
C LEU A 240 -9.83 43.78 27.78
N PRO A 241 -9.49 44.48 28.92
CA PRO A 241 -8.97 45.82 28.91
C PRO A 241 -7.73 46.00 28.00
N LYS A 242 -6.82 45.01 28.00
CA LYS A 242 -5.62 44.94 27.14
C LYS A 242 -5.64 43.69 26.26
N GLY A 243 -6.80 43.37 25.66
CA GLY A 243 -6.97 42.23 24.82
C GLY A 243 -7.25 42.60 23.37
N ALA A 244 -6.81 41.72 22.42
CA ALA A 244 -7.13 41.82 21.02
C ALA A 244 -7.11 40.46 20.33
N VAL A 245 -7.92 40.29 19.28
CA VAL A 245 -7.98 39.11 18.42
C VAL A 245 -7.54 39.49 17.03
N VAL A 246 -6.66 38.67 16.42
CA VAL A 246 -6.17 38.86 15.03
C VAL A 246 -6.58 37.65 14.20
N LEU A 247 -7.57 37.85 13.31
CA LEU A 247 -8.13 36.80 12.46
C LEU A 247 -7.28 36.59 11.20
N PRO A 248 -7.16 35.33 10.71
CA PRO A 248 -6.43 35.02 9.48
C PRO A 248 -7.37 35.17 8.27
N GLY A 249 -7.16 36.15 7.40
CA GLY A 249 -7.82 36.25 6.09
C GLY A 249 -9.33 36.41 6.13
N LEU A 250 -9.87 37.20 7.07
CA LEU A 250 -11.27 37.57 7.01
C LEU A 250 -11.49 38.46 5.78
N ASP A 251 -12.47 38.11 4.95
CA ASP A 251 -12.87 38.91 3.77
C ASP A 251 -13.83 40.05 4.18
N THR A 252 -13.24 41.19 4.51
CA THR A 252 -14.01 42.40 4.86
C THR A 252 -14.64 43.09 3.65
N GLY A 253 -14.27 42.67 2.43
CA GLY A 253 -14.78 43.23 1.16
C GLY A 253 -15.94 42.42 0.56
N MET A 254 -16.36 41.34 1.17
CA MET A 254 -17.49 40.53 0.68
C MET A 254 -18.79 41.33 0.80
N ASP A 255 -19.61 41.33 -0.26
CA ASP A 255 -20.92 41.95 -0.24
C ASP A 255 -21.92 41.24 0.66
N GLU A 256 -23.00 41.91 1.02
CA GLU A 256 -23.97 41.41 1.98
C GLU A 256 -24.70 40.16 1.50
N ALA A 257 -25.00 40.04 0.18
CA ALA A 257 -25.68 38.91 -0.38
C ALA A 257 -24.78 37.68 -0.34
N ALA A 258 -23.49 37.82 -0.69
CA ALA A 258 -22.53 36.72 -0.60
C ALA A 258 -22.24 36.35 0.85
N TRP A 259 -22.13 37.32 1.78
CA TRP A 259 -21.96 37.04 3.19
C TRP A 259 -23.15 36.29 3.80
N ALA A 260 -24.35 36.66 3.43
CA ALA A 260 -25.56 35.95 3.86
C ALA A 260 -25.56 34.50 3.39
N ALA A 261 -25.14 34.25 2.15
CA ALA A 261 -25.08 32.93 1.52
C ALA A 261 -23.92 32.06 1.96
N VAL A 262 -23.02 32.51 2.84
CA VAL A 262 -21.89 31.71 3.38
C VAL A 262 -22.44 30.51 4.13
N ASP A 263 -22.22 29.31 3.58
CA ASP A 263 -22.63 28.01 4.11
C ASP A 263 -21.46 27.26 4.81
N ASP A 264 -21.71 26.00 5.20
CA ASP A 264 -20.74 25.16 5.92
C ASP A 264 -19.50 24.81 5.09
N THR A 265 -19.57 24.90 3.76
CA THR A 265 -18.45 24.57 2.85
C THR A 265 -17.56 25.77 2.52
N HIS A 266 -17.98 26.97 2.93
CA HIS A 266 -17.34 28.23 2.58
C HIS A 266 -16.15 28.57 3.51
N PRO A 267 -15.00 29.11 3.00
CA PRO A 267 -13.82 29.45 3.80
C PRO A 267 -14.08 30.43 4.95
N GLN A 268 -15.09 31.30 4.85
CA GLN A 268 -15.41 32.30 5.88
C GLN A 268 -16.38 31.81 6.98
N ARG A 269 -16.88 30.57 6.90
CA ARG A 269 -17.94 30.05 7.78
C ARG A 269 -17.61 30.15 9.28
N ALA A 270 -16.41 29.70 9.66
CA ALA A 270 -16.00 29.71 11.08
C ALA A 270 -15.91 31.16 11.62
N MET A 271 -15.28 32.06 10.87
CA MET A 271 -15.17 33.47 11.26
C MET A 271 -16.51 34.20 11.26
N LYS A 272 -17.44 33.89 10.33
CA LYS A 272 -18.83 34.36 10.34
C LYS A 272 -19.52 34.00 11.67
N ALA A 273 -19.39 32.75 12.10
CA ALA A 273 -19.97 32.32 13.36
C ALA A 273 -19.33 32.98 14.58
N LEU A 274 -18.01 33.19 14.56
CA LEU A 274 -17.28 33.89 15.62
C LEU A 274 -17.70 35.38 15.72
N LEU A 275 -17.78 36.06 14.58
CA LEU A 275 -18.21 37.49 14.56
C LEU A 275 -19.67 37.66 14.99
N ALA A 276 -20.55 36.73 14.57
CA ALA A 276 -21.96 36.73 15.02
C ALA A 276 -22.06 36.59 16.55
N ARG A 277 -21.20 35.75 17.18
CA ARG A 277 -21.13 35.63 18.65
C ARG A 277 -20.70 36.92 19.34
N MET A 278 -19.84 37.70 18.68
CA MET A 278 -19.33 38.98 19.19
C MET A 278 -20.20 40.19 18.78
N GLU A 279 -21.29 39.96 18.03
CA GLU A 279 -22.19 40.95 17.47
C GLU A 279 -21.45 41.99 16.59
N LEU A 280 -20.46 41.52 15.81
CA LEU A 280 -19.62 42.35 14.94
C LEU A 280 -19.95 42.15 13.46
N ASP A 281 -19.98 43.26 12.71
CA ASP A 281 -20.07 43.25 11.24
C ASP A 281 -18.66 43.00 10.65
N HIS A 282 -18.54 42.07 9.71
CA HIS A 282 -17.28 41.73 9.06
C HIS A 282 -16.64 42.94 8.34
N ARG A 283 -17.44 43.85 7.78
CA ARG A 283 -16.96 45.07 7.12
C ARG A 283 -16.37 46.10 8.07
N ALA A 284 -16.75 46.05 9.35
CA ALA A 284 -16.27 46.94 10.36
C ALA A 284 -14.92 46.53 10.97
N ILE A 285 -14.44 45.31 10.65
CA ILE A 285 -13.20 44.78 11.20
C ILE A 285 -12.00 45.43 10.53
N PRO A 286 -11.16 46.21 11.28
CA PRO A 286 -9.98 46.83 10.71
C PRO A 286 -8.88 45.82 10.39
N ALA A 287 -8.08 46.14 9.35
CA ALA A 287 -6.84 45.41 9.12
C ALA A 287 -5.86 45.63 10.26
N TRP A 288 -5.02 44.58 10.53
CA TRP A 288 -3.90 44.70 11.48
C TRP A 288 -3.01 45.90 11.08
N PRO A 289 -2.74 46.86 11.96
CA PRO A 289 -2.10 48.15 11.59
C PRO A 289 -0.74 48.02 10.90
N TRP A 290 -0.03 46.91 11.13
CA TRP A 290 1.27 46.60 10.53
C TRP A 290 1.18 45.66 9.35
N ALA A 291 -0.03 45.24 8.95
CA ALA A 291 -0.22 44.47 7.73
C ALA A 291 0.13 45.29 6.50
N ARG A 292 1.08 44.82 5.71
CA ARG A 292 1.48 45.48 4.46
C ARG A 292 1.45 44.48 3.32
N PRO A 293 0.27 44.03 2.88
CA PRO A 293 0.19 43.18 1.71
C PRO A 293 0.66 43.94 0.48
N GLY A 294 1.53 43.33 -0.34
CA GLY A 294 1.88 43.88 -1.64
C GLY A 294 0.65 44.03 -2.54
N ALA A 295 0.68 44.94 -3.50
CA ALA A 295 -0.46 45.18 -4.40
C ALA A 295 -0.90 43.89 -5.14
N ALA A 296 0.04 43.06 -5.59
CA ALA A 296 -0.22 41.78 -6.23
C ALA A 296 -0.90 40.79 -5.28
N ALA A 297 -0.45 40.67 -4.03
CA ALA A 297 -1.06 39.81 -3.03
C ALA A 297 -2.50 40.22 -2.71
N ALA A 298 -2.75 41.51 -2.58
CA ALA A 298 -4.10 42.07 -2.34
C ALA A 298 -5.03 41.85 -3.56
N ALA A 299 -4.51 41.91 -4.79
CA ALA A 299 -5.26 41.60 -6.01
C ALA A 299 -5.60 40.11 -6.07
N ARG A 300 -4.63 39.23 -5.76
CA ARG A 300 -4.83 37.80 -5.74
C ARG A 300 -5.84 37.37 -4.68
N ALA A 301 -5.75 37.92 -3.47
CA ALA A 301 -6.71 37.64 -2.40
C ALA A 301 -8.15 37.95 -2.87
N ARG A 302 -8.38 39.03 -3.62
CA ARG A 302 -9.69 39.36 -4.17
C ARG A 302 -10.14 38.34 -5.24
N VAL A 303 -9.26 37.95 -6.17
CA VAL A 303 -9.58 36.97 -7.22
C VAL A 303 -9.86 35.58 -6.63
N ILE A 304 -9.07 35.14 -5.63
CA ILE A 304 -9.30 33.86 -4.94
C ILE A 304 -10.61 33.88 -4.15
N ALA A 305 -10.92 35.00 -3.46
CA ALA A 305 -12.19 35.18 -2.75
C ALA A 305 -13.40 35.10 -3.71
N GLU A 306 -13.30 35.71 -4.88
CA GLU A 306 -14.35 35.63 -5.90
C GLU A 306 -14.45 34.23 -6.54
N ALA A 307 -13.34 33.54 -6.75
CA ALA A 307 -13.36 32.14 -7.22
C ALA A 307 -14.06 31.22 -6.23
N LEU A 308 -13.96 31.52 -4.93
CA LEU A 308 -14.59 30.73 -3.85
C LEU A 308 -15.94 31.30 -3.40
N ARG A 309 -16.46 32.34 -4.04
CA ARG A 309 -17.77 32.97 -3.72
C ARG A 309 -18.86 31.91 -3.57
N PRO A 310 -19.82 32.04 -2.61
CA PRO A 310 -20.93 31.08 -2.47
C PRO A 310 -21.67 30.85 -3.79
N ALA A 311 -22.03 29.60 -4.07
CA ALA A 311 -22.66 29.21 -5.35
C ALA A 311 -23.95 30.01 -5.62
N GLU A 312 -24.74 30.23 -4.58
CA GLU A 312 -26.01 30.99 -4.65
C GLU A 312 -25.80 32.48 -5.02
N ALA A 313 -24.61 33.01 -4.78
CA ALA A 313 -24.23 34.39 -5.09
C ALA A 313 -23.40 34.54 -6.36
N THR A 314 -23.20 33.48 -7.17
CA THR A 314 -22.36 33.48 -8.39
C THR A 314 -23.14 33.88 -9.67
N GLY A 315 -24.44 34.05 -9.62
CA GLY A 315 -25.24 34.50 -10.78
C GLY A 315 -24.76 35.81 -11.41
N ASP A 316 -23.94 36.55 -10.70
CA ASP A 316 -23.47 37.91 -11.04
C ASP A 316 -21.94 37.99 -11.29
N TRP A 317 -21.30 36.82 -11.58
CA TRP A 317 -19.82 36.77 -11.73
C TRP A 317 -19.27 37.74 -12.77
N LEU A 318 -19.97 37.96 -13.89
CA LEU A 318 -19.54 38.91 -14.92
C LEU A 318 -19.48 40.33 -14.37
N ASN A 319 -20.50 40.74 -13.60
CA ASN A 319 -20.50 42.09 -12.95
C ASN A 319 -19.36 42.21 -11.91
N GLN A 320 -19.02 41.14 -11.21
CA GLN A 320 -17.88 41.12 -10.28
C GLN A 320 -16.55 41.23 -11.01
N VAL A 321 -16.39 40.57 -12.15
CA VAL A 321 -15.22 40.71 -13.03
C VAL A 321 -15.07 42.19 -13.48
N ASP A 322 -16.17 42.76 -13.94
CA ASP A 322 -16.17 44.18 -14.38
C ASP A 322 -15.91 45.15 -13.22
N ALA A 323 -16.43 44.88 -12.02
CA ALA A 323 -16.17 45.68 -10.85
C ALA A 323 -14.69 45.63 -10.40
N ILE A 324 -14.05 44.47 -10.49
CA ILE A 324 -12.61 44.31 -10.22
C ILE A 324 -11.78 45.07 -11.23
N ARG A 325 -12.11 44.99 -12.53
CA ARG A 325 -11.44 45.79 -13.58
C ARG A 325 -11.63 47.29 -13.39
N ALA A 326 -12.85 47.76 -13.14
CA ALA A 326 -13.16 49.16 -12.91
C ALA A 326 -12.40 49.73 -11.70
N GLY A 327 -12.23 48.94 -10.62
CA GLY A 327 -11.53 49.38 -9.43
C GLY A 327 -9.99 49.31 -9.47
N ARG A 328 -9.42 48.46 -10.34
CA ARG A 328 -7.97 48.13 -10.33
C ARG A 328 -7.30 48.16 -11.71
N GLY A 329 -8.04 48.41 -12.79
CA GLY A 329 -7.55 48.43 -14.17
C GLY A 329 -7.76 47.12 -14.94
N GLU A 330 -7.61 47.17 -16.26
CA GLU A 330 -7.80 46.02 -17.18
C GLU A 330 -6.85 44.85 -16.86
N ASP A 331 -5.63 45.17 -16.41
CA ASP A 331 -4.61 44.17 -16.07
C ASP A 331 -4.78 43.52 -14.68
N ALA A 332 -5.85 43.85 -13.96
CA ALA A 332 -6.04 43.43 -12.56
C ALA A 332 -5.98 41.89 -12.37
N PHE A 333 -6.56 41.12 -13.30
CA PHE A 333 -6.53 39.68 -13.24
C PHE A 333 -5.15 39.12 -13.61
N ALA A 334 -4.46 39.61 -14.61
CA ALA A 334 -3.11 39.22 -14.95
C ALA A 334 -2.14 39.47 -13.78
N GLN A 335 -2.24 40.63 -13.13
CA GLN A 335 -1.46 41.00 -11.94
C GLN A 335 -1.80 40.05 -10.74
N ALA A 336 -3.06 39.70 -10.56
CA ALA A 336 -3.50 38.80 -9.49
C ALA A 336 -2.98 37.35 -9.68
N LEU A 337 -2.87 36.91 -10.92
CA LEU A 337 -2.36 35.60 -11.26
C LEU A 337 -0.83 35.54 -11.38
N ALA A 338 -0.14 36.66 -11.43
CA ALA A 338 1.33 36.70 -11.50
C ALA A 338 1.98 35.98 -10.32
N GLY A 339 2.78 34.94 -10.58
CA GLY A 339 3.38 34.04 -9.56
C GLY A 339 2.44 32.92 -9.07
N LEU A 340 1.26 32.76 -9.67
CA LEU A 340 0.42 31.58 -9.51
C LEU A 340 0.47 30.77 -10.78
N SER A 341 0.89 29.49 -10.70
CA SER A 341 1.01 28.61 -11.86
C SER A 341 0.33 27.28 -11.64
N LEU A 342 -0.02 26.59 -12.74
CA LEU A 342 -0.71 25.31 -12.73
C LEU A 342 0.06 24.27 -13.55
N ILE A 343 0.26 23.10 -12.96
CA ILE A 343 0.83 21.93 -13.62
C ILE A 343 -0.24 20.83 -13.67
N GLU A 344 -0.69 20.45 -14.86
CA GLU A 344 -1.59 19.32 -15.08
C GLU A 344 -0.78 18.14 -15.63
N ALA A 345 -0.37 17.23 -14.73
CA ALA A 345 0.42 16.07 -15.09
C ALA A 345 -0.46 14.93 -15.62
N PRO A 346 0.05 14.09 -16.57
CA PRO A 346 -0.69 12.94 -17.08
C PRO A 346 -1.03 11.91 -16.01
N ALA A 347 -0.13 11.69 -15.02
CA ALA A 347 -0.30 10.72 -13.96
C ALA A 347 0.45 11.15 -12.66
N PRO A 348 0.19 10.50 -11.49
CA PRO A 348 0.81 10.88 -10.22
C PRO A 348 2.34 10.77 -10.17
N ALA A 349 2.93 9.91 -11.01
CA ALA A 349 4.39 9.78 -11.08
C ALA A 349 5.04 11.01 -11.71
N GLU A 350 4.45 11.52 -12.82
CA GLU A 350 4.92 12.75 -13.47
C GLU A 350 4.63 13.97 -12.61
N GLU A 351 3.48 14.00 -11.91
CA GLU A 351 3.19 15.07 -10.94
C GLU A 351 4.24 15.10 -9.83
N ALA A 352 4.53 13.96 -9.21
CA ALA A 352 5.53 13.88 -8.15
C ALA A 352 6.92 14.34 -8.63
N ARG A 353 7.30 13.97 -9.84
CA ARG A 353 8.58 14.34 -10.45
C ARG A 353 8.67 15.84 -10.76
N ALA A 354 7.59 16.42 -11.31
CA ALA A 354 7.50 17.86 -11.55
C ALA A 354 7.58 18.65 -10.24
N VAL A 355 6.89 18.22 -9.20
CA VAL A 355 6.95 18.79 -7.85
C VAL A 355 8.37 18.69 -7.27
N ALA A 356 9.03 17.51 -7.39
CA ALA A 356 10.40 17.33 -6.91
C ALA A 356 11.39 18.27 -7.61
N LEU A 357 11.24 18.47 -8.92
CA LEU A 357 12.07 19.43 -9.68
C LEU A 357 11.83 20.88 -9.23
N ALA A 358 10.59 21.29 -8.97
CA ALA A 358 10.28 22.62 -8.45
C ALA A 358 10.86 22.84 -7.04
N LEU A 359 10.83 21.82 -6.19
CA LEU A 359 11.50 21.83 -4.88
C LEU A 359 13.03 21.92 -5.04
N ARG A 360 13.59 21.11 -5.93
CA ARG A 360 15.04 21.09 -6.20
C ARG A 360 15.52 22.46 -6.74
N GLU A 361 14.79 23.06 -7.69
CA GLU A 361 15.10 24.38 -8.23
C GLU A 361 15.15 25.45 -7.12
N THR A 362 14.26 25.37 -6.12
CA THR A 362 14.27 26.34 -5.01
C THR A 362 15.62 26.36 -4.26
N LEU A 363 16.33 25.23 -4.22
CA LEU A 363 17.63 25.13 -3.56
C LEU A 363 18.76 25.83 -4.31
N GLU A 364 18.59 26.13 -5.60
CA GLU A 364 19.59 26.89 -6.39
C GLU A 364 19.76 28.31 -5.88
N THR A 365 18.73 28.87 -5.24
CA THR A 365 18.80 30.22 -4.65
C THR A 365 19.11 30.10 -3.14
N PRO A 366 20.25 30.63 -2.66
CA PRO A 366 20.61 30.61 -1.24
C PRO A 366 19.54 31.24 -0.37
N GLY A 367 19.21 30.60 0.76
CA GLY A 367 18.23 31.07 1.74
C GLY A 367 16.76 30.87 1.37
N ARG A 368 16.43 30.58 0.10
CA ARG A 368 15.04 30.39 -0.36
C ARG A 368 14.44 29.12 0.22
N ARG A 369 13.20 29.20 0.70
CA ARG A 369 12.43 28.11 1.32
C ARG A 369 11.25 27.72 0.46
N ALA A 370 10.97 26.40 0.38
CA ALA A 370 9.76 25.89 -0.24
C ALA A 370 9.01 24.91 0.65
N VAL A 371 7.68 24.91 0.49
CA VAL A 371 6.79 23.98 1.20
C VAL A 371 5.89 23.29 0.20
N LEU A 372 5.89 21.96 0.25
CA LEU A 372 4.89 21.12 -0.39
C LEU A 372 3.71 20.95 0.56
N VAL A 373 2.51 21.29 0.12
CA VAL A 373 1.28 21.07 0.89
C VAL A 373 0.37 20.12 0.15
N THR A 374 0.08 18.96 0.77
CA THR A 374 -0.83 17.98 0.18
C THR A 374 -1.47 17.10 1.26
N PRO A 375 -2.79 16.81 1.17
CA PRO A 375 -3.42 15.79 1.97
C PRO A 375 -3.16 14.38 1.41
N ASP A 376 -2.67 14.26 0.16
CA ASP A 376 -2.35 12.98 -0.49
C ASP A 376 -1.00 12.43 -0.01
N ARG A 377 -1.06 11.47 0.92
CA ARG A 377 0.14 10.85 1.48
C ARG A 377 0.89 9.98 0.48
N ALA A 378 0.20 9.42 -0.51
CA ALA A 378 0.84 8.63 -1.57
C ALA A 378 1.65 9.52 -2.50
N LEU A 379 1.10 10.69 -2.89
CA LEU A 379 1.82 11.71 -3.66
C LEU A 379 3.03 12.24 -2.87
N ALA A 380 2.85 12.57 -1.59
CA ALA A 380 3.94 13.03 -0.71
C ALA A 380 5.10 12.03 -0.68
N ARG A 381 4.83 10.74 -0.46
CA ARG A 381 5.84 9.67 -0.48
C ARG A 381 6.56 9.56 -1.84
N ARG A 382 5.84 9.70 -2.96
CA ARG A 382 6.44 9.72 -4.30
C ARG A 382 7.41 10.89 -4.46
N VAL A 383 7.03 12.08 -4.01
CA VAL A 383 7.90 13.27 -4.05
C VAL A 383 9.16 13.06 -3.20
N ILE A 384 9.04 12.48 -2.00
CA ILE A 384 10.18 12.18 -1.13
C ILE A 384 11.15 11.23 -1.82
N VAL A 385 10.65 10.18 -2.48
CA VAL A 385 11.47 9.23 -3.25
C VAL A 385 12.16 9.91 -4.43
N GLU A 386 11.47 10.78 -5.17
CA GLU A 386 12.08 11.52 -6.28
C GLU A 386 13.15 12.51 -5.78
N MET A 387 12.96 13.13 -4.62
CA MET A 387 13.98 14.01 -4.01
C MET A 387 15.22 13.25 -3.54
N ALA A 388 15.07 12.01 -3.12
CA ALA A 388 16.22 11.15 -2.77
C ALA A 388 17.17 10.91 -3.96
N ARG A 389 16.68 10.97 -5.22
CA ARG A 389 17.52 10.94 -6.43
C ARG A 389 18.53 12.10 -6.47
N PHE A 390 18.23 13.20 -5.84
CA PHE A 390 19.08 14.39 -5.73
C PHE A 390 19.89 14.42 -4.43
N GLY A 391 19.83 13.34 -3.62
CA GLY A 391 20.50 13.28 -2.31
C GLY A 391 19.87 14.21 -1.27
N VAL A 392 18.60 14.60 -1.45
CA VAL A 392 17.90 15.52 -0.55
C VAL A 392 16.84 14.75 0.24
N GLU A 393 16.95 14.79 1.56
CA GLU A 393 15.94 14.29 2.49
C GLU A 393 14.96 15.41 2.83
N LEU A 394 13.65 15.12 2.72
CA LEU A 394 12.60 16.07 3.06
C LEU A 394 12.11 15.89 4.50
N ASP A 395 11.81 17.00 5.17
CA ASP A 395 11.07 16.99 6.45
C ASP A 395 9.58 16.75 6.18
N ASP A 396 9.11 15.53 6.49
CA ASP A 396 7.69 15.15 6.38
C ASP A 396 7.00 15.22 7.75
N SER A 397 6.20 16.25 7.94
CA SER A 397 5.48 16.49 9.20
C SER A 397 4.44 15.43 9.56
N ALA A 398 3.89 14.70 8.58
CA ALA A 398 2.91 13.66 8.85
C ALA A 398 3.55 12.35 9.31
N GLY A 399 4.82 12.11 8.93
CA GLY A 399 5.52 10.87 9.23
C GLY A 399 4.94 9.64 8.53
N ALA A 400 5.27 8.46 9.05
CA ALA A 400 4.80 7.17 8.55
C ALA A 400 4.10 6.37 9.66
N PRO A 401 3.10 5.52 9.32
CA PRO A 401 2.56 4.56 10.28
C PRO A 401 3.67 3.68 10.86
N LEU A 402 3.61 3.37 12.14
CA LEU A 402 4.60 2.50 12.78
C LEU A 402 4.70 1.15 12.09
N SER A 403 3.59 0.61 11.59
CA SER A 403 3.55 -0.65 10.82
C SER A 403 4.45 -0.63 9.58
N ASP A 404 4.66 0.54 8.98
CA ASP A 404 5.44 0.72 7.74
C ASP A 404 6.93 0.99 8.04
N THR A 405 7.29 1.18 9.30
CA THR A 405 8.68 1.39 9.73
C THR A 405 9.43 0.06 9.89
N PRO A 406 10.76 0.04 9.78
CA PRO A 406 11.52 -1.19 9.97
C PRO A 406 11.24 -1.93 11.28
N PRO A 407 11.19 -1.27 12.48
CA PRO A 407 10.84 -1.95 13.73
C PRO A 407 9.40 -2.47 13.74
N GLY A 408 8.43 -1.67 13.32
CA GLY A 408 7.03 -2.09 13.28
C GLY A 408 6.80 -3.27 12.34
N ALA A 409 7.34 -3.19 11.10
CA ALA A 409 7.27 -4.29 10.14
C ALA A 409 7.98 -5.56 10.65
N PHE A 410 9.08 -5.41 11.40
CA PHE A 410 9.79 -6.54 11.99
C PHE A 410 8.93 -7.28 13.03
N LEU A 411 8.26 -6.53 13.93
CA LEU A 411 7.34 -7.12 14.91
C LEU A 411 6.21 -7.90 14.23
N MET A 412 5.63 -7.34 13.16
CA MET A 412 4.57 -8.04 12.40
C MET A 412 5.08 -9.34 11.75
N ARG A 413 6.26 -9.33 11.13
CA ARG A 413 6.87 -10.52 10.51
C ARG A 413 7.21 -11.61 11.54
N ILE A 414 7.60 -11.21 12.76
CA ILE A 414 7.79 -12.16 13.87
C ILE A 414 6.47 -12.85 14.23
N LEU A 415 5.39 -12.07 14.33
CA LEU A 415 4.06 -12.64 14.63
C LEU A 415 3.58 -13.55 13.49
N ASP A 416 3.76 -13.17 12.23
CA ASP A 416 3.40 -14.01 11.09
C ASP A 416 4.18 -15.33 11.09
N ALA A 417 5.49 -15.29 11.39
CA ALA A 417 6.31 -16.48 11.50
C ALA A 417 5.96 -17.35 12.74
N ALA A 418 5.52 -16.73 13.84
CA ALA A 418 5.07 -17.46 15.03
C ALA A 418 3.70 -18.11 14.85
N ARG A 419 2.79 -17.48 14.06
CA ARG A 419 1.46 -18.03 13.74
C ARG A 419 1.53 -19.24 12.82
N ASP A 420 2.51 -19.26 11.93
CA ASP A 420 2.71 -20.36 10.98
C ASP A 420 4.21 -20.67 10.81
N PRO A 421 4.86 -21.24 11.81
CA PRO A 421 6.31 -21.47 11.80
C PRO A 421 6.77 -22.53 10.79
N GLY A 422 5.83 -23.26 10.18
CA GLY A 422 6.08 -24.16 9.04
C GLY A 422 6.00 -23.47 7.68
N SER A 423 5.61 -22.20 7.62
CA SER A 423 5.51 -21.46 6.36
C SER A 423 6.86 -20.94 5.89
N ALA A 424 7.29 -21.38 4.72
CA ALA A 424 8.48 -20.84 4.07
C ALA A 424 8.30 -19.35 3.72
N LEU A 425 7.10 -18.94 3.31
CA LEU A 425 6.79 -17.55 2.99
C LEU A 425 6.96 -16.63 4.21
N ALA A 426 6.45 -17.03 5.39
CA ALA A 426 6.59 -16.25 6.61
C ALA A 426 8.05 -16.15 7.05
N LEU A 427 8.82 -17.24 6.95
CA LEU A 427 10.25 -17.24 7.25
C LEU A 427 11.05 -16.36 6.27
N ILE A 428 10.80 -16.46 4.97
CA ILE A 428 11.44 -15.61 3.96
C ILE A 428 11.15 -14.13 4.23
N ALA A 429 9.90 -13.79 4.56
CA ALA A 429 9.52 -12.42 4.92
C ALA A 429 10.27 -11.92 6.17
N LEU A 430 10.44 -12.78 7.18
CA LEU A 430 11.22 -12.48 8.37
C LEU A 430 12.72 -12.32 8.04
N TYR A 431 13.29 -13.21 7.23
CA TYR A 431 14.69 -13.18 6.80
C TYR A 431 15.02 -11.96 5.94
N ALA A 432 14.05 -11.41 5.20
CA ALA A 432 14.21 -10.18 4.45
C ALA A 432 14.32 -8.92 5.33
N SER A 433 14.00 -9.02 6.64
CA SER A 433 14.06 -7.85 7.53
C SER A 433 15.50 -7.36 7.73
N PRO A 434 15.76 -6.04 7.64
CA PRO A 434 17.09 -5.48 7.91
C PRO A 434 17.52 -5.59 9.37
N LEU A 435 16.57 -5.80 10.28
CA LEU A 435 16.84 -5.93 11.72
C LEU A 435 17.24 -7.34 12.12
N LEU A 436 16.92 -8.36 11.32
CA LEU A 436 17.30 -9.73 11.63
C LEU A 436 18.84 -9.93 11.56
N ALA A 437 19.42 -10.60 12.56
CA ALA A 437 20.86 -10.86 12.61
C ALA A 437 21.25 -12.22 13.22
N LEU A 438 20.40 -12.86 14.01
CA LEU A 438 20.60 -14.20 14.57
C LEU A 438 21.97 -14.41 15.29
N GLY A 439 22.51 -13.37 15.91
CA GLY A 439 23.79 -13.40 16.59
C GLY A 439 25.01 -13.12 15.70
N GLU A 440 24.82 -12.81 14.43
CA GLU A 440 25.88 -12.63 13.43
C GLU A 440 25.80 -11.24 12.75
N ALA A 441 26.89 -10.87 12.05
CA ALA A 441 26.86 -9.69 11.19
C ALA A 441 25.91 -9.91 10.00
N ARG A 442 25.00 -8.98 9.75
CA ARG A 442 23.96 -9.09 8.69
C ARG A 442 24.54 -9.40 7.31
N ALA A 443 25.69 -8.82 6.97
CA ALA A 443 26.34 -9.04 5.68
C ALA A 443 26.78 -10.50 5.47
N ALA A 444 27.32 -11.15 6.50
CA ALA A 444 27.72 -12.55 6.46
C ALA A 444 26.50 -13.47 6.37
N LEU A 445 25.46 -13.19 7.17
CA LEU A 445 24.22 -13.95 7.22
C LEU A 445 23.44 -13.90 5.89
N SER A 446 23.46 -12.77 5.18
CA SER A 446 22.62 -12.55 3.99
C SER A 446 22.82 -13.59 2.89
N LEU A 447 24.05 -14.01 2.62
CA LEU A 447 24.35 -15.01 1.59
C LEU A 447 23.82 -16.41 1.96
N ASP A 448 23.90 -16.78 3.25
CA ASP A 448 23.39 -18.06 3.73
C ASP A 448 21.84 -18.08 3.69
N LEU A 449 21.20 -16.98 4.07
CA LEU A 449 19.73 -16.85 3.99
C LEU A 449 19.22 -16.88 2.54
N MET A 450 19.91 -16.21 1.61
CA MET A 450 19.57 -16.27 0.19
C MET A 450 19.75 -17.70 -0.38
N ALA A 451 20.78 -18.41 0.06
CA ALA A 451 20.98 -19.79 -0.36
C ALA A 451 19.93 -20.72 0.25
N LEU A 452 19.59 -20.58 1.54
CA LEU A 452 18.53 -21.30 2.21
C LEU A 452 17.17 -21.06 1.51
N GLU A 453 16.84 -19.80 1.21
CA GLU A 453 15.64 -19.45 0.46
C GLU A 453 15.59 -20.19 -0.87
N ARG A 454 16.64 -20.03 -1.69
CA ARG A 454 16.67 -20.55 -3.06
C ARG A 454 16.57 -22.07 -3.12
N TRP A 455 17.24 -22.78 -2.22
CA TRP A 455 17.43 -24.21 -2.33
C TRP A 455 16.52 -25.05 -1.44
N CYS A 456 15.96 -24.46 -0.36
CA CYS A 456 15.18 -25.19 0.63
C CYS A 456 13.78 -24.64 0.88
N LEU A 457 13.56 -23.32 0.71
CA LEU A 457 12.29 -22.70 1.10
C LEU A 457 11.36 -22.36 -0.09
N ARG A 458 11.86 -22.51 -1.32
CA ARG A 458 11.02 -22.31 -2.52
C ARG A 458 10.43 -23.63 -3.00
N GLY A 459 9.32 -23.54 -3.72
CA GLY A 459 8.56 -24.66 -4.21
C GLY A 459 7.42 -25.06 -3.28
N ARG A 460 7.07 -26.32 -3.29
CA ARG A 460 5.93 -26.84 -2.52
C ARG A 460 6.13 -26.70 -1.02
N ARG A 461 5.06 -26.33 -0.35
CA ARG A 461 5.05 -26.31 1.11
C ARG A 461 5.30 -27.73 1.66
N PRO A 462 6.33 -27.93 2.50
CA PRO A 462 6.69 -29.27 3.01
C PRO A 462 5.63 -29.86 3.97
N GLY A 463 4.81 -29.00 4.60
CA GLY A 463 3.80 -29.38 5.56
C GLY A 463 3.41 -28.18 6.44
N ARG A 464 2.64 -28.43 7.50
CA ARG A 464 2.20 -27.37 8.44
C ARG A 464 3.02 -27.29 9.72
N SER A 465 3.88 -28.27 9.99
CA SER A 465 4.68 -28.31 11.20
C SER A 465 6.15 -27.95 10.98
N THR A 466 6.77 -27.43 12.01
CA THR A 466 8.22 -27.17 12.02
C THR A 466 9.05 -28.42 11.80
N ALA A 467 8.59 -29.59 12.30
CA ALA A 467 9.25 -30.86 12.08
C ALA A 467 9.25 -31.26 10.59
N GLN A 468 8.14 -31.03 9.89
CA GLN A 468 8.06 -31.30 8.44
C GLN A 468 8.95 -30.35 7.64
N LEU A 469 9.02 -29.07 8.00
CA LEU A 469 9.92 -28.12 7.39
C LEU A 469 11.39 -28.54 7.60
N ARG A 470 11.76 -28.88 8.84
CA ARG A 470 13.10 -29.34 9.19
C ARG A 470 13.48 -30.62 8.41
N ALA A 471 12.59 -31.59 8.38
CA ALA A 471 12.80 -32.84 7.63
C ALA A 471 12.97 -32.56 6.12
N HIS A 472 12.22 -31.63 5.57
CA HIS A 472 12.37 -31.22 4.17
C HIS A 472 13.76 -30.63 3.88
N VAL A 473 14.31 -29.81 4.77
CA VAL A 473 15.69 -29.28 4.62
C VAL A 473 16.73 -30.38 4.82
N GLU A 474 16.47 -31.32 5.72
CA GLU A 474 17.37 -32.43 6.03
C GLU A 474 17.46 -33.45 4.88
N THR A 475 16.36 -33.76 4.22
CA THR A 475 16.26 -34.82 3.23
C THR A 475 16.03 -34.35 1.79
N GLY A 476 15.77 -33.05 1.58
CA GLY A 476 15.51 -32.49 0.25
C GLY A 476 16.74 -32.56 -0.66
N ASP A 477 16.51 -32.60 -1.98
CA ASP A 477 17.56 -32.66 -2.97
C ASP A 477 18.34 -31.34 -3.05
N LEU A 478 19.62 -31.38 -2.71
CA LEU A 478 20.56 -30.30 -2.94
C LEU A 478 21.57 -30.69 -4.00
N PRO A 479 22.09 -29.74 -4.81
CA PRO A 479 23.23 -30.00 -5.66
C PRO A 479 24.46 -30.39 -4.83
N ASP A 480 25.32 -31.32 -5.33
CA ASP A 480 26.50 -31.82 -4.61
C ASP A 480 27.39 -30.70 -4.02
N TRP A 481 27.53 -29.60 -4.74
CA TRP A 481 28.32 -28.45 -4.30
C TRP A 481 27.64 -27.62 -3.18
N MET A 482 26.33 -27.81 -2.92
CA MET A 482 25.57 -27.19 -1.82
C MET A 482 25.42 -28.11 -0.60
N GLU A 483 25.60 -29.42 -0.76
CA GLU A 483 25.48 -30.37 0.35
C GLU A 483 26.29 -29.97 1.61
N PRO A 484 27.52 -29.45 1.50
CA PRO A 484 28.27 -29.02 2.69
C PRO A 484 27.60 -27.88 3.49
N ARG A 485 26.63 -27.17 2.91
CA ARG A 485 25.87 -26.09 3.59
C ARG A 485 24.61 -26.58 4.29
N ARG A 486 24.19 -27.81 4.12
CA ARG A 486 22.93 -28.35 4.69
C ARG A 486 22.90 -28.18 6.22
N ALA A 487 23.98 -28.50 6.92
CA ALA A 487 24.08 -28.31 8.36
C ALA A 487 23.85 -26.85 8.78
N ARG A 488 24.39 -25.93 7.98
CA ARG A 488 24.20 -24.47 8.22
C ARG A 488 22.75 -24.05 8.00
N PHE A 489 22.07 -24.61 6.99
CA PHE A 489 20.65 -24.32 6.74
C PHE A 489 19.77 -24.80 7.88
N LEU A 490 20.05 -26.01 8.41
CA LEU A 490 19.34 -26.54 9.58
C LEU A 490 19.58 -25.66 10.81
N ASP A 491 20.83 -25.26 11.07
CA ASP A 491 21.20 -24.36 12.17
C ASP A 491 20.42 -23.03 12.09
N LEU A 492 20.33 -22.40 10.92
CA LEU A 492 19.59 -21.15 10.73
C LEU A 492 18.10 -21.31 11.05
N ILE A 493 17.49 -22.41 10.63
CA ILE A 493 16.11 -22.71 10.95
C ILE A 493 15.95 -22.96 12.45
N ASP A 494 16.78 -23.79 13.04
CA ASP A 494 16.70 -24.16 14.46
C ASP A 494 16.91 -22.94 15.37
N VAL A 495 17.86 -22.06 15.07
CA VAL A 495 18.07 -20.79 15.79
C VAL A 495 16.87 -19.86 15.64
N THR A 496 16.27 -19.77 14.44
CA THR A 496 15.07 -18.95 14.21
C THR A 496 13.89 -19.49 15.00
N LEU A 497 13.62 -20.80 14.95
CA LEU A 497 12.51 -21.42 15.66
C LEU A 497 12.69 -21.30 17.18
N THR A 498 13.92 -21.44 17.69
CA THR A 498 14.26 -21.23 19.10
C THR A 498 13.97 -19.79 19.52
N ALA A 499 14.31 -18.82 18.69
CA ALA A 499 14.02 -17.41 18.97
C ALA A 499 12.51 -17.09 18.96
N LEU A 500 11.70 -17.84 18.19
CA LEU A 500 10.23 -17.74 18.17
C LEU A 500 9.55 -18.53 19.30
N ALA A 501 10.27 -19.42 20.01
CA ALA A 501 9.72 -20.27 21.07
C ALA A 501 8.92 -19.52 22.14
N PRO A 502 9.33 -18.32 22.62
CA PRO A 502 8.52 -17.55 23.57
C PRO A 502 7.08 -17.29 23.13
N LEU A 503 6.83 -17.20 21.81
CA LEU A 503 5.49 -16.99 21.22
C LEU A 503 4.81 -18.33 20.91
N THR A 504 5.53 -19.30 20.37
CA THR A 504 4.94 -20.57 19.89
C THR A 504 4.65 -21.57 21.02
N GLU A 505 5.28 -21.41 22.17
CA GLU A 505 5.03 -22.23 23.36
C GLU A 505 3.80 -21.77 24.17
N LEU A 506 3.39 -20.51 24.02
CA LEU A 506 2.13 -20.03 24.55
C LEU A 506 0.97 -20.61 23.71
N SER A 507 -0.02 -21.18 24.36
CA SER A 507 -1.17 -21.81 23.70
C SER A 507 -2.49 -21.25 24.20
N GLY A 508 -3.50 -21.25 23.32
CA GLY A 508 -4.84 -20.76 23.63
C GLY A 508 -4.88 -19.24 23.86
N GLU A 509 -5.82 -18.83 24.67
CA GLU A 509 -6.01 -17.43 25.04
C GLU A 509 -5.06 -17.06 26.20
N GLN A 510 -4.32 -15.98 26.03
CA GLN A 510 -3.37 -15.45 27.02
C GLN A 510 -3.61 -13.96 27.24
N PRO A 511 -3.26 -13.42 28.43
CA PRO A 511 -3.25 -11.97 28.65
C PRO A 511 -2.36 -11.26 27.61
N CYS A 512 -2.80 -10.11 27.12
CA CYS A 512 -2.03 -9.32 26.14
C CYS A 512 -0.59 -9.04 26.59
N ALA A 513 -0.38 -8.81 27.89
CA ALA A 513 0.94 -8.60 28.48
C ALA A 513 1.88 -9.80 28.28
N ALA A 514 1.37 -11.03 28.33
CA ALA A 514 2.17 -12.23 28.07
C ALA A 514 2.64 -12.30 26.63
N TRP A 515 1.73 -12.03 25.67
CA TRP A 515 2.07 -11.94 24.25
C TRP A 515 3.07 -10.83 23.97
N ALA A 516 2.87 -9.63 24.53
CA ALA A 516 3.77 -8.49 24.34
C ALA A 516 5.18 -8.77 24.88
N GLN A 517 5.28 -9.45 26.04
CA GLN A 517 6.56 -9.85 26.61
C GLN A 517 7.25 -10.91 25.75
N ALA A 518 6.51 -11.90 25.26
CA ALA A 518 7.03 -12.95 24.39
C ALA A 518 7.53 -12.36 23.06
N LEU A 519 6.78 -11.42 22.49
CA LEU A 519 7.14 -10.72 21.26
C LEU A 519 8.43 -9.90 21.43
N ALA A 520 8.55 -9.15 22.54
CA ALA A 520 9.76 -8.37 22.84
C ALA A 520 11.00 -9.27 22.94
N ARG A 521 10.89 -10.40 23.66
CA ARG A 521 11.98 -11.37 23.80
C ARG A 521 12.37 -11.97 22.45
N ALA A 522 11.41 -12.37 21.63
CA ALA A 522 11.65 -12.90 20.29
C ALA A 522 12.34 -11.86 19.41
N ALA A 523 11.84 -10.62 19.40
CA ALA A 523 12.40 -9.53 18.61
C ALA A 523 13.85 -9.22 18.99
N GLU A 524 14.15 -9.13 20.28
CA GLU A 524 15.51 -8.89 20.79
C GLU A 524 16.45 -10.06 20.47
N THR A 525 15.99 -11.30 20.57
CA THR A 525 16.80 -12.49 20.26
C THR A 525 17.12 -12.53 18.76
N LEU A 526 16.12 -12.33 17.90
CA LEU A 526 16.29 -12.34 16.44
C LEU A 526 17.14 -11.18 15.92
N ALA A 527 17.08 -10.03 16.58
CA ALA A 527 17.81 -8.84 16.16
C ALA A 527 19.23 -8.75 16.68
N ARG A 528 19.61 -9.55 17.69
CA ARG A 528 20.98 -9.54 18.25
C ARG A 528 21.99 -9.82 17.13
N ASP A 529 23.02 -9.00 16.99
CA ASP A 529 24.18 -9.25 16.14
C ASP A 529 25.43 -9.66 16.97
N ALA A 530 26.58 -9.78 16.33
CA ALA A 530 27.82 -10.18 16.98
C ALA A 530 28.36 -9.12 18.00
N GLU A 531 27.97 -7.86 17.84
CA GLU A 531 28.54 -6.73 18.57
C GLU A 531 27.53 -6.07 19.52
N ARG A 532 26.22 -6.06 19.15
CA ARG A 532 25.16 -5.30 19.83
C ARG A 532 24.05 -6.20 20.29
N ALA A 533 23.50 -5.88 21.47
CA ALA A 533 22.28 -6.49 21.94
C ALA A 533 21.10 -6.20 21.01
N GLY A 534 20.14 -7.14 20.90
CA GLY A 534 18.99 -6.94 20.05
C GLY A 534 18.12 -5.74 20.46
N ALA A 535 18.03 -5.48 21.75
CA ALA A 535 17.33 -4.30 22.28
C ALA A 535 17.91 -2.97 21.75
N GLU A 536 19.23 -2.87 21.64
CA GLU A 536 19.91 -1.68 21.10
C GLU A 536 19.66 -1.45 19.61
N ARG A 537 19.14 -2.47 18.93
CA ARG A 537 18.85 -2.41 17.50
C ARG A 537 17.37 -2.23 17.21
N VAL A 538 16.50 -2.97 17.89
CA VAL A 538 15.05 -2.94 17.64
C VAL A 538 14.43 -1.63 18.13
N TRP A 539 14.85 -1.19 19.32
CA TRP A 539 14.23 -0.04 20.00
C TRP A 539 14.97 1.29 19.74
N ALA A 540 15.93 1.31 18.83
CA ALA A 540 16.72 2.49 18.51
C ALA A 540 15.98 3.48 17.59
N GLY A 541 16.27 4.77 17.81
CA GLY A 541 15.72 5.88 17.01
C GLY A 541 14.22 6.10 17.22
N ASP A 542 13.65 7.09 16.54
CA ASP A 542 12.25 7.50 16.72
C ASP A 542 11.26 6.36 16.47
N ALA A 543 11.50 5.54 15.44
CA ALA A 543 10.65 4.39 15.11
C ALA A 543 10.78 3.27 16.15
N GLY A 544 11.98 3.00 16.63
CA GLY A 544 12.24 2.02 17.70
C GLY A 544 11.63 2.46 19.03
N GLU A 545 11.76 3.74 19.40
CA GLU A 545 11.12 4.29 20.60
C GLU A 545 9.59 4.21 20.51
N ALA A 546 9.01 4.49 19.33
CA ALA A 546 7.58 4.35 19.10
C ALA A 546 7.11 2.89 19.21
N ALA A 547 7.88 1.94 18.66
CA ALA A 547 7.60 0.50 18.77
C ALA A 547 7.71 0.03 20.23
N ALA A 548 8.76 0.44 20.97
CA ALA A 548 8.90 0.17 22.40
C ALA A 548 7.73 0.75 23.22
N GLY A 549 7.31 1.98 22.88
CA GLY A 549 6.15 2.62 23.49
C GLY A 549 4.84 1.86 23.26
N LEU A 550 4.65 1.29 22.05
CA LEU A 550 3.48 0.46 21.74
C LEU A 550 3.51 -0.85 22.54
N VAL A 551 4.63 -1.58 22.51
CA VAL A 551 4.79 -2.83 23.27
C VAL A 551 4.60 -2.59 24.76
N ARG A 552 5.14 -1.49 25.31
CA ARG A 552 4.93 -1.09 26.71
C ARG A 552 3.46 -0.83 27.02
N GLY A 553 2.72 -0.20 26.10
CA GLY A 553 1.29 0.00 26.24
C GLY A 553 0.54 -1.32 26.35
N PHE A 554 0.85 -2.32 25.52
CA PHE A 554 0.29 -3.66 25.65
C PHE A 554 0.71 -4.38 26.94
N LEU A 555 1.88 -4.07 27.51
CA LEU A 555 2.32 -4.62 28.78
C LEU A 555 1.57 -4.05 29.98
N HIS A 556 1.23 -2.76 29.97
CA HIS A 556 0.77 -2.04 31.18
C HIS A 556 -0.64 -1.46 31.07
N GLU A 557 -1.21 -1.27 29.88
CA GLU A 557 -2.51 -0.61 29.69
C GLU A 557 -3.59 -1.56 29.15
N SER A 558 -3.23 -2.82 28.84
CA SER A 558 -4.13 -3.79 28.21
C SER A 558 -4.97 -4.62 29.19
N GLU A 559 -4.99 -4.28 30.47
CA GLU A 559 -5.81 -4.98 31.47
C GLU A 559 -7.31 -4.97 31.15
N ALA A 560 -7.75 -3.98 30.38
CA ALA A 560 -9.13 -3.90 29.92
C ALA A 560 -9.49 -4.96 28.85
N LEU A 561 -8.52 -5.50 28.14
CA LEU A 561 -8.78 -6.53 27.11
C LEU A 561 -8.84 -7.91 27.76
N ASP A 562 -9.79 -8.72 27.30
CA ASP A 562 -9.84 -10.13 27.64
C ASP A 562 -8.57 -10.85 27.15
N ALA A 563 -8.37 -12.08 27.61
CA ALA A 563 -7.29 -12.91 27.09
C ALA A 563 -7.49 -13.15 25.60
N LEU A 564 -6.42 -13.07 24.82
CA LEU A 564 -6.43 -13.15 23.36
C LEU A 564 -5.67 -14.38 22.86
N THR A 565 -6.09 -14.90 21.71
CA THR A 565 -5.27 -15.82 20.93
C THR A 565 -4.10 -15.07 20.28
N LEU A 566 -3.08 -15.78 19.79
CA LEU A 566 -1.98 -15.17 19.03
C LEU A 566 -2.49 -14.42 17.79
N ASP A 567 -3.51 -14.96 17.10
CA ASP A 567 -4.12 -14.32 15.93
C ASP A 567 -4.80 -13.00 16.31
N ASP A 568 -5.58 -12.97 17.39
CA ASP A 568 -6.23 -11.76 17.86
C ASP A 568 -5.24 -10.72 18.36
N PHE A 569 -4.20 -11.13 19.07
CA PHE A 569 -3.12 -10.25 19.51
C PHE A 569 -2.37 -9.63 18.31
N ALA A 570 -2.05 -10.43 17.28
CA ALA A 570 -1.41 -9.92 16.06
C ALA A 570 -2.29 -8.91 15.35
N GLY A 571 -3.60 -9.17 15.25
CA GLY A 571 -4.59 -8.23 14.70
C GLY A 571 -4.67 -6.94 15.52
N ALA A 572 -4.70 -7.04 16.84
CA ALA A 572 -4.74 -5.91 17.75
C ALA A 572 -3.47 -5.03 17.65
N LEU A 573 -2.30 -5.66 17.60
CA LEU A 573 -1.02 -4.95 17.45
C LEU A 573 -0.92 -4.27 16.09
N LEU A 574 -1.37 -4.91 15.02
CA LEU A 574 -1.37 -4.32 13.68
C LEU A 574 -2.25 -3.08 13.60
N GLU A 575 -3.49 -3.13 14.10
CA GLU A 575 -4.41 -1.98 14.07
C GLU A 575 -3.86 -0.81 14.89
N THR A 576 -3.31 -1.05 16.06
CA THR A 576 -2.70 0.00 16.89
C THR A 576 -1.42 0.55 16.28
N ALA A 577 -0.59 -0.29 15.62
CA ALA A 577 0.62 0.13 14.91
C ALA A 577 0.29 0.98 13.67
N ARG A 578 -0.77 0.66 12.93
CA ARG A 578 -1.27 1.46 11.80
C ARG A 578 -1.76 2.85 12.22
N ALA A 579 -2.42 2.93 13.35
CA ALA A 579 -2.93 4.19 13.88
C ALA A 579 -1.83 5.09 14.46
N ARG A 580 -0.67 4.54 14.84
CA ARG A 580 0.43 5.27 15.46
C ARG A 580 1.40 5.83 14.44
N MET A 581 1.40 7.16 14.30
CA MET A 581 2.32 7.86 13.39
C MET A 581 3.70 8.08 14.02
N VAL A 582 4.75 7.74 13.29
CA VAL A 582 6.15 8.00 13.66
C VAL A 582 6.63 9.20 12.86
N ARG A 583 7.01 10.25 13.56
CA ARG A 583 7.55 11.49 12.99
C ARG A 583 9.03 11.61 13.37
N PRO A 584 9.96 11.64 12.41
CA PRO A 584 11.37 11.88 12.72
C PRO A 584 11.57 13.21 13.43
N ARG A 585 12.36 13.23 14.50
CA ARG A 585 12.68 14.45 15.27
C ARG A 585 13.69 15.33 14.57
N ALA A 586 14.52 14.76 13.70
CA ALA A 586 15.54 15.46 12.92
C ALA A 586 15.83 14.68 11.63
N GLY A 587 16.31 15.37 10.60
CA GLY A 587 16.83 14.71 9.40
C GLY A 587 16.42 15.33 8.07
N GLY A 588 15.41 16.19 8.02
CA GLY A 588 14.98 16.83 6.78
C GLY A 588 15.81 18.06 6.42
N HIS A 589 15.82 18.42 5.13
CA HIS A 589 16.49 19.62 4.65
C HIS A 589 15.80 20.89 5.23
N PRO A 590 16.53 21.82 5.91
CA PRO A 590 15.93 22.90 6.68
C PRO A 590 15.13 23.93 5.85
N ARG A 591 15.31 23.95 4.53
CA ARG A 591 14.62 24.85 3.60
C ARG A 591 13.45 24.22 2.85
N LEU A 592 13.22 22.90 3.01
CA LEU A 592 12.17 22.15 2.29
C LEU A 592 11.33 21.36 3.29
N GLN A 593 10.01 21.52 3.24
CA GLN A 593 9.08 20.83 4.12
C GLN A 593 7.92 20.21 3.32
N VAL A 594 7.42 19.07 3.80
CA VAL A 594 6.19 18.44 3.32
C VAL A 594 5.17 18.50 4.45
N LEU A 595 4.05 19.16 4.20
CA LEU A 595 3.03 19.46 5.20
C LEU A 595 1.64 19.01 4.74
N GLY A 596 0.79 18.65 5.69
CA GLY A 596 -0.65 18.61 5.49
C GLY A 596 -1.28 20.01 5.51
N PRO A 597 -2.52 20.21 5.00
CA PRO A 597 -3.18 21.51 4.96
C PRO A 597 -3.28 22.21 6.33
N LEU A 598 -3.65 21.45 7.37
CA LEU A 598 -3.75 21.99 8.74
C LEU A 598 -2.41 22.44 9.31
N GLU A 599 -1.35 21.72 9.00
CA GLU A 599 0.01 22.00 9.46
C GLU A 599 0.63 23.20 8.73
N ALA A 600 0.16 23.46 7.50
CA ALA A 600 0.58 24.58 6.67
C ALA A 600 -0.08 25.90 7.05
N ARG A 601 -1.01 25.92 8.02
CA ARG A 601 -1.65 27.17 8.47
C ARG A 601 -0.63 28.15 9.03
N LEU A 602 -0.78 29.43 8.63
CA LEU A 602 0.05 30.55 9.06
C LEU A 602 1.53 30.45 8.63
N ILE A 603 1.91 29.45 7.82
CA ILE A 603 3.28 29.29 7.34
C ILE A 603 3.58 30.36 6.28
N SER A 604 4.82 30.86 6.32
CA SER A 604 5.41 31.72 5.30
C SER A 604 6.57 30.98 4.64
N ALA A 605 6.53 30.87 3.30
CA ALA A 605 7.60 30.33 2.48
C ALA A 605 7.70 31.13 1.17
N ASP A 606 8.90 31.14 0.56
CA ASP A 606 9.11 31.85 -0.69
C ASP A 606 8.37 31.20 -1.86
N ARG A 607 8.26 29.84 -1.80
CA ARG A 607 7.51 29.04 -2.78
C ARG A 607 6.60 28.03 -2.05
N VAL A 608 5.35 27.97 -2.45
CA VAL A 608 4.38 26.98 -1.96
C VAL A 608 3.87 26.14 -3.12
N ILE A 609 3.87 24.81 -2.95
CA ILE A 609 3.35 23.88 -3.94
C ILE A 609 2.10 23.21 -3.35
N LEU A 610 0.93 23.48 -3.93
CA LEU A 610 -0.33 22.82 -3.55
C LEU A 610 -0.56 21.66 -4.50
N ALA A 611 -0.30 20.44 -4.02
CA ALA A 611 -0.27 19.27 -4.89
C ALA A 611 -1.43 18.29 -4.66
N GLY A 612 -1.84 17.60 -5.74
CA GLY A 612 -2.95 16.67 -5.71
C GLY A 612 -4.31 17.36 -5.78
N LEU A 613 -4.46 18.46 -6.51
CA LEU A 613 -5.70 19.24 -6.60
C LEU A 613 -6.77 18.54 -7.45
N ASN A 614 -7.12 17.32 -7.06
CA ASN A 614 -8.22 16.53 -7.60
C ASN A 614 -9.39 16.50 -6.62
N GLU A 615 -10.62 16.38 -7.15
CA GLU A 615 -11.83 16.21 -6.33
C GLU A 615 -11.73 14.92 -5.51
N GLY A 616 -12.14 14.98 -4.24
CA GLY A 616 -11.96 13.90 -3.28
C GLY A 616 -10.59 13.86 -2.57
N VAL A 617 -9.59 14.63 -3.08
CA VAL A 617 -8.30 14.89 -2.44
C VAL A 617 -8.30 16.29 -1.83
N TRP A 618 -8.65 17.30 -2.63
CA TRP A 618 -8.88 18.69 -2.21
C TRP A 618 -10.28 19.18 -2.64
N PRO A 619 -11.27 19.20 -1.74
CA PRO A 619 -11.26 18.71 -0.35
C PRO A 619 -11.17 17.18 -0.27
N ALA A 620 -10.60 16.68 0.81
CA ALA A 620 -10.65 15.26 1.11
C ALA A 620 -12.12 14.84 1.30
N GLY A 621 -12.49 13.69 0.75
CA GLY A 621 -13.83 13.16 0.90
C GLY A 621 -14.27 13.11 2.36
N ALA A 622 -15.52 13.42 2.63
CA ALA A 622 -16.06 13.29 3.97
C ALA A 622 -16.01 11.81 4.39
N LYS A 623 -15.30 11.52 5.49
CA LYS A 623 -15.36 10.16 6.06
C LYS A 623 -16.77 9.90 6.55
N ILE A 624 -17.37 8.85 6.04
CA ILE A 624 -18.68 8.40 6.50
C ILE A 624 -18.54 7.93 7.94
N ASP A 625 -19.36 8.46 8.83
CA ASP A 625 -19.45 8.01 10.21
C ASP A 625 -20.16 6.64 10.23
N PRO A 626 -19.51 5.58 10.76
CA PRO A 626 -20.15 4.27 10.79
C PRO A 626 -21.34 4.19 11.75
N PHE A 627 -21.50 5.15 12.68
CA PHE A 627 -22.50 5.12 13.74
C PHE A 627 -23.70 6.03 13.48
N LEU A 628 -23.46 7.23 12.91
CA LEU A 628 -24.46 8.26 12.72
C LEU A 628 -24.63 8.60 11.23
N SER A 629 -25.85 8.53 10.73
CA SER A 629 -26.17 9.08 9.41
C SER A 629 -25.99 10.61 9.39
N PRO A 630 -25.80 11.23 8.20
CA PRO A 630 -25.67 12.69 8.11
C PRO A 630 -26.83 13.45 8.76
N GLY A 631 -28.07 12.94 8.62
CA GLY A 631 -29.24 13.53 9.27
C GLY A 631 -29.22 13.42 10.80
N MET A 632 -28.71 12.31 11.33
CA MET A 632 -28.55 12.11 12.77
C MET A 632 -27.46 13.03 13.33
N ARG A 633 -26.34 13.19 12.62
CA ARG A 633 -25.26 14.12 13.01
C ARG A 633 -25.76 15.57 13.09
N ALA A 634 -26.52 16.01 12.09
CA ALA A 634 -27.10 17.35 12.07
C ALA A 634 -28.03 17.60 13.26
N ARG A 635 -28.92 16.64 13.58
CA ARG A 635 -29.86 16.73 14.73
C ARG A 635 -29.12 16.65 16.07
N ALA A 636 -28.01 15.92 16.14
CA ALA A 636 -27.14 15.90 17.31
C ALA A 636 -26.38 17.21 17.50
N GLY A 637 -26.46 18.17 16.60
CA GLY A 637 -25.69 19.43 16.67
C GLY A 637 -24.23 19.29 16.29
N LEU A 638 -23.84 18.14 15.71
CA LEU A 638 -22.45 17.88 15.28
C LEU A 638 -22.07 18.64 13.99
N GLY A 639 -23.01 19.34 13.39
CA GLY A 639 -22.81 19.94 12.08
C GLY A 639 -22.68 18.93 10.94
N ALA A 640 -22.77 19.42 9.73
CA ALA A 640 -22.57 18.60 8.54
C ALA A 640 -21.11 18.20 8.40
N PRO A 641 -20.80 16.97 7.91
CA PRO A 641 -19.43 16.55 7.62
C PRO A 641 -18.69 17.52 6.67
N GLU A 642 -19.45 18.27 5.87
CA GLU A 642 -19.03 19.30 4.93
C GLU A 642 -18.39 20.54 5.60
N GLN A 643 -18.55 20.74 6.89
CA GLN A 643 -17.84 21.82 7.63
C GLN A 643 -16.31 21.70 7.53
N ARG A 644 -15.80 20.47 7.38
CA ARG A 644 -14.39 20.23 7.13
C ARG A 644 -13.95 20.75 5.76
N PHE A 645 -14.87 20.81 4.78
CA PHE A 645 -14.59 21.43 3.48
C PHE A 645 -14.39 22.93 3.59
N GLY A 646 -15.20 23.62 4.43
CA GLY A 646 -15.02 25.04 4.70
C GLY A 646 -13.65 25.37 5.31
N LEU A 647 -13.19 24.58 6.27
CA LEU A 647 -11.86 24.73 6.85
C LEU A 647 -10.75 24.46 5.82
N ALA A 648 -10.89 23.40 5.02
CA ALA A 648 -9.92 23.09 3.95
C ALA A 648 -9.94 24.17 2.84
N ALA A 649 -11.09 24.74 2.54
CA ALA A 649 -11.23 25.89 1.62
C ALA A 649 -10.54 27.14 2.17
N HIS A 650 -10.63 27.36 3.49
CA HIS A 650 -9.90 28.45 4.15
C HIS A 650 -8.38 28.26 4.01
N ASP A 651 -7.88 27.03 4.27
CA ASP A 651 -6.46 26.72 4.13
C ASP A 651 -5.99 26.91 2.69
N PHE A 652 -6.76 26.41 1.71
CA PHE A 652 -6.48 26.64 0.29
C PHE A 652 -6.44 28.13 -0.05
N ALA A 653 -7.43 28.93 0.38
CA ALA A 653 -7.51 30.36 0.11
C ALA A 653 -6.31 31.11 0.66
N GLN A 654 -5.88 30.80 1.90
CA GLN A 654 -4.71 31.44 2.52
C GLN A 654 -3.43 31.11 1.74
N LEU A 655 -3.21 29.83 1.41
CA LEU A 655 -2.00 29.36 0.74
C LEU A 655 -1.93 29.81 -0.72
N ALA A 656 -3.04 29.79 -1.45
CA ALA A 656 -3.11 30.24 -2.85
C ALA A 656 -2.84 31.75 -3.03
N CYS A 657 -2.93 32.54 -1.94
CA CYS A 657 -2.66 33.95 -1.95
C CYS A 657 -1.19 34.32 -1.70
N LEU A 658 -0.30 33.35 -1.39
CA LEU A 658 1.11 33.59 -1.17
C LEU A 658 1.85 34.04 -2.44
N PRO A 659 3.03 34.70 -2.36
CA PRO A 659 3.66 35.34 -3.51
C PRO A 659 3.93 34.40 -4.70
N GLU A 660 4.49 33.23 -4.45
CA GLU A 660 4.77 32.22 -5.48
C GLU A 660 4.12 30.90 -5.12
N VAL A 661 3.15 30.50 -5.94
CA VAL A 661 2.36 29.27 -5.72
C VAL A 661 2.31 28.44 -6.98
N ILE A 662 2.62 27.17 -6.85
CA ILE A 662 2.46 26.17 -7.91
C ILE A 662 1.31 25.25 -7.53
N LEU A 663 0.26 25.26 -8.32
CA LEU A 663 -0.87 24.33 -8.20
C LEU A 663 -0.56 23.09 -9.06
N THR A 664 -0.76 21.88 -8.53
CA THR A 664 -0.54 20.68 -9.33
C THR A 664 -1.69 19.67 -9.20
N ARG A 665 -1.92 18.91 -10.27
CA ARG A 665 -2.85 17.78 -10.28
C ARG A 665 -2.44 16.73 -11.32
N SER A 666 -2.90 15.50 -11.11
CA SER A 666 -2.85 14.45 -12.12
C SER A 666 -4.17 14.38 -12.88
N THR A 667 -4.11 14.27 -14.21
CA THR A 667 -5.32 14.12 -15.06
C THR A 667 -5.86 12.68 -15.06
N LYS A 668 -5.02 11.69 -14.69
CA LYS A 668 -5.39 10.29 -14.54
C LYS A 668 -4.74 9.71 -13.29
N VAL A 669 -5.45 8.80 -12.61
CA VAL A 669 -4.94 7.96 -11.51
C VAL A 669 -5.32 6.51 -11.83
N ASP A 670 -4.34 5.61 -11.79
CA ASP A 670 -4.51 4.18 -12.15
C ASP A 670 -5.21 3.97 -13.51
N GLY A 671 -4.89 4.85 -14.48
CA GLY A 671 -5.47 4.83 -15.82
C GLY A 671 -6.85 5.48 -15.96
N ALA A 672 -7.54 5.75 -14.85
CA ALA A 672 -8.85 6.41 -14.86
C ALA A 672 -8.73 7.95 -14.87
N PRO A 673 -9.55 8.67 -15.65
CA PRO A 673 -9.61 10.13 -15.62
C PRO A 673 -10.00 10.66 -14.23
N THR A 674 -9.39 11.78 -13.81
CA THR A 674 -9.72 12.48 -12.58
C THR A 674 -10.45 13.79 -12.86
N VAL A 675 -11.23 14.25 -11.89
CA VAL A 675 -11.88 15.57 -11.91
C VAL A 675 -11.01 16.55 -11.14
N ALA A 676 -10.79 17.73 -11.70
CA ALA A 676 -10.09 18.81 -10.97
C ALA A 676 -10.85 19.18 -9.70
N SER A 677 -10.13 19.56 -8.65
CA SER A 677 -10.73 20.11 -7.43
C SER A 677 -11.71 21.22 -7.79
N ARG A 678 -12.87 21.24 -7.12
CA ARG A 678 -13.89 22.29 -7.32
C ARG A 678 -13.31 23.70 -7.17
N TRP A 679 -12.34 23.91 -6.31
CA TRP A 679 -11.71 25.22 -6.12
C TRP A 679 -10.80 25.60 -7.30
N LEU A 680 -10.02 24.66 -7.79
CA LEU A 680 -9.19 24.84 -8.99
C LEU A 680 -10.07 25.08 -10.22
N TRP A 681 -11.13 24.28 -10.40
CA TRP A 681 -12.06 24.43 -11.51
C TRP A 681 -12.72 25.82 -11.53
N ARG A 682 -13.16 26.31 -10.36
CA ARG A 682 -13.77 27.65 -10.22
C ARG A 682 -12.76 28.76 -10.52
N LEU A 683 -11.51 28.62 -10.03
CA LEU A 683 -10.44 29.57 -10.32
C LEU A 683 -10.13 29.62 -11.82
N GLN A 684 -9.98 28.48 -12.48
CA GLN A 684 -9.78 28.42 -13.94
C GLN A 684 -10.98 29.02 -14.70
N THR A 685 -12.21 28.74 -14.26
CA THR A 685 -13.43 29.30 -14.90
C THR A 685 -13.46 30.83 -14.78
N LEU A 686 -13.17 31.36 -13.59
CA LEU A 686 -13.09 32.80 -13.37
C LEU A 686 -11.98 33.46 -14.20
N ALA A 687 -10.80 32.85 -14.23
CA ALA A 687 -9.67 33.31 -15.03
C ALA A 687 -10.01 33.33 -16.53
N ARG A 688 -10.65 32.28 -17.07
CA ARG A 688 -11.10 32.22 -18.47
C ARG A 688 -12.18 33.25 -18.76
N GLY A 689 -13.11 33.47 -17.83
CA GLY A 689 -14.13 34.55 -17.95
C GLY A 689 -13.52 35.95 -17.97
N ALA A 690 -12.43 36.15 -17.24
CA ALA A 690 -11.75 37.44 -17.15
C ALA A 690 -10.69 37.66 -18.23
N LEU A 691 -9.91 36.67 -18.62
CA LEU A 691 -8.76 36.81 -19.54
C LEU A 691 -8.99 36.15 -20.90
N GLY A 692 -10.09 35.44 -21.09
CA GLY A 692 -10.38 34.73 -22.34
C GLY A 692 -9.30 33.72 -22.71
N ALA A 693 -8.73 33.81 -23.90
CA ALA A 693 -7.70 32.92 -24.41
C ALA A 693 -6.35 33.02 -23.65
N ASP A 694 -6.09 34.10 -22.96
CA ASP A 694 -4.82 34.33 -22.25
C ASP A 694 -4.79 33.70 -20.85
N ALA A 695 -5.92 33.16 -20.36
CA ALA A 695 -6.03 32.58 -19.02
C ALA A 695 -5.08 31.40 -18.81
N ASP A 696 -4.99 30.49 -19.77
CA ASP A 696 -4.14 29.31 -19.66
C ASP A 696 -2.65 29.70 -19.71
N ALA A 697 -2.29 30.72 -20.50
CA ALA A 697 -0.94 31.29 -20.53
C ALA A 697 -0.58 32.00 -19.22
N ALA A 698 -1.54 32.71 -18.61
CA ALA A 698 -1.33 33.40 -17.34
C ALA A 698 -1.09 32.43 -16.14
N LEU A 699 -1.57 31.20 -16.27
CA LEU A 699 -1.36 30.14 -15.27
C LEU A 699 -0.22 29.18 -15.65
N HIS A 700 0.44 29.35 -16.78
CA HIS A 700 1.55 28.48 -17.19
C HIS A 700 2.80 28.80 -16.35
N PRO A 701 3.51 27.79 -15.78
CA PRO A 701 4.75 28.04 -15.07
C PRO A 701 5.86 28.50 -16.02
N ASP A 702 6.73 29.41 -15.55
CA ASP A 702 7.89 29.88 -16.32
C ASP A 702 8.84 28.74 -16.69
N THR A 703 8.98 27.74 -15.80
CA THR A 703 9.74 26.51 -16.03
C THR A 703 8.79 25.37 -16.38
N ASP A 704 8.95 24.75 -17.54
CA ASP A 704 8.19 23.54 -17.91
C ASP A 704 8.74 22.31 -17.16
N TYR A 705 8.29 22.12 -15.92
CA TYR A 705 8.69 21.00 -15.07
C TYR A 705 8.29 19.63 -15.64
N LEU A 706 7.22 19.56 -16.45
CA LEU A 706 6.84 18.29 -17.09
C LEU A 706 7.80 17.92 -18.21
N ALA A 707 8.25 18.89 -19.02
CA ALA A 707 9.27 18.65 -20.01
C ALA A 707 10.59 18.23 -19.36
N LEU A 708 11.00 18.89 -18.26
CA LEU A 708 12.19 18.51 -17.49
C LEU A 708 12.04 17.11 -16.87
N ALA A 709 10.88 16.79 -16.30
CA ALA A 709 10.58 15.48 -15.74
C ALA A 709 10.70 14.35 -16.77
N ARG A 710 10.22 14.63 -18.00
CA ARG A 710 10.35 13.69 -19.12
C ARG A 710 11.81 13.59 -19.59
N ALA A 711 12.54 14.70 -19.65
CA ALA A 711 13.95 14.73 -20.05
C ALA A 711 14.86 13.95 -19.11
N LEU A 712 14.57 13.94 -17.79
CA LEU A 712 15.33 13.18 -16.79
C LEU A 712 15.42 11.69 -17.09
N ASP A 713 14.33 11.10 -17.59
CA ASP A 713 14.24 9.67 -17.89
C ASP A 713 14.30 9.37 -19.39
N HIS A 714 14.47 10.41 -20.21
CA HIS A 714 14.56 10.23 -21.65
C HIS A 714 15.99 9.80 -22.02
N PRO A 715 16.18 8.62 -22.63
CA PRO A 715 17.51 8.20 -23.04
C PRO A 715 18.02 9.10 -24.16
N ALA A 716 19.30 9.46 -24.10
CA ALA A 716 19.96 10.26 -25.16
C ALA A 716 19.83 9.61 -26.54
N GLN A 717 19.73 8.29 -26.58
CA GLN A 717 19.56 7.51 -27.79
C GLN A 717 18.56 6.37 -27.55
N ARG A 718 17.51 6.27 -28.35
CA ARG A 718 16.58 5.14 -28.34
C ARG A 718 17.15 4.02 -29.20
N THR A 719 17.46 2.89 -28.59
CA THR A 719 17.83 1.66 -29.28
C THR A 719 16.59 0.78 -29.40
N SER A 720 16.16 0.48 -30.64
CA SER A 720 15.07 -0.48 -30.81
C SER A 720 15.53 -1.87 -30.37
N VAL A 721 14.74 -2.51 -29.53
CA VAL A 721 14.99 -3.88 -29.11
C VAL A 721 14.60 -4.82 -30.24
N ARG A 722 15.55 -5.68 -30.65
CA ARG A 722 15.28 -6.75 -31.62
C ARG A 722 15.13 -8.07 -30.85
N ALA A 723 14.46 -9.04 -31.50
CA ALA A 723 14.43 -10.39 -30.98
C ALA A 723 15.87 -10.89 -30.75
N PRO A 724 16.20 -11.44 -29.57
CA PRO A 724 17.53 -11.98 -29.31
C PRO A 724 17.81 -13.17 -30.25
N ALA A 725 18.99 -13.19 -30.82
CA ALA A 725 19.46 -14.21 -31.77
C ALA A 725 20.86 -14.71 -31.38
N PRO A 726 21.04 -15.35 -30.19
CA PRO A 726 22.35 -15.82 -29.75
C PRO A 726 22.86 -16.95 -30.63
N ARG A 727 24.17 -16.94 -30.88
CA ARG A 727 24.92 -17.96 -31.62
C ARG A 727 26.02 -18.51 -30.71
N PRO A 728 25.71 -19.43 -29.78
CA PRO A 728 26.72 -20.03 -28.92
C PRO A 728 27.66 -20.88 -29.78
N ALA A 729 28.94 -20.97 -29.37
CA ALA A 729 29.91 -21.84 -30.03
C ALA A 729 29.41 -23.29 -30.03
N VAL A 730 29.68 -24.04 -31.11
CA VAL A 730 29.14 -25.40 -31.33
C VAL A 730 29.50 -26.33 -30.16
N GLU A 731 30.67 -26.19 -29.58
CA GLU A 731 31.13 -26.94 -28.39
C GLU A 731 30.30 -26.73 -27.12
N HIS A 732 29.57 -25.64 -27.04
CA HIS A 732 28.67 -25.35 -25.90
C HIS A 732 27.23 -25.76 -26.15
N ARG A 733 26.92 -26.20 -27.39
CA ARG A 733 25.56 -26.64 -27.74
C ARG A 733 25.28 -28.03 -27.14
N PRO A 734 24.05 -28.31 -26.70
CA PRO A 734 23.74 -29.58 -26.07
C PRO A 734 23.91 -30.73 -27.05
N ARG A 735 24.58 -31.80 -26.60
CA ARG A 735 24.71 -33.08 -27.31
C ARG A 735 23.83 -34.17 -26.69
N ALA A 736 23.00 -33.83 -25.70
CA ALA A 736 22.00 -34.70 -25.09
C ALA A 736 20.77 -33.88 -24.73
N LEU A 737 19.59 -34.33 -25.15
CA LEU A 737 18.32 -33.71 -24.82
C LEU A 737 17.23 -34.80 -24.56
N PRO A 738 16.34 -34.58 -23.59
CA PRO A 738 15.14 -35.37 -23.47
C PRO A 738 14.15 -35.08 -24.64
N VAL A 739 13.35 -36.07 -25.02
CA VAL A 739 12.38 -35.91 -26.13
C VAL A 739 11.42 -34.73 -25.93
N THR A 740 11.06 -34.42 -24.69
CA THR A 740 10.24 -33.25 -24.36
C THR A 740 10.96 -31.90 -24.60
N ALA A 741 12.29 -31.88 -24.47
CA ALA A 741 13.08 -30.68 -24.82
C ALA A 741 13.24 -30.52 -26.34
N ILE A 742 13.16 -31.59 -27.13
CA ILE A 742 13.12 -31.51 -28.60
C ILE A 742 11.87 -30.75 -29.06
N GLU A 743 10.70 -31.01 -28.47
CA GLU A 743 9.50 -30.24 -28.75
C GLU A 743 9.72 -28.73 -28.46
N THR A 744 10.32 -28.43 -27.31
CA THR A 744 10.67 -27.05 -26.94
C THR A 744 11.66 -26.44 -27.94
N TRP A 745 12.66 -27.23 -28.37
CA TRP A 745 13.69 -26.77 -29.31
C TRP A 745 13.10 -26.37 -30.67
N VAL A 746 12.11 -27.14 -31.16
CA VAL A 746 11.41 -26.87 -32.41
C VAL A 746 10.55 -25.60 -32.32
N ARG A 747 9.87 -25.40 -31.18
CA ARG A 747 8.95 -24.26 -30.95
C ARG A 747 9.69 -22.98 -30.56
N ASP A 748 10.66 -23.09 -29.66
CA ASP A 748 11.41 -21.97 -29.06
C ASP A 748 12.89 -22.34 -28.81
N PRO A 749 13.74 -22.25 -29.84
CA PRO A 749 15.18 -22.50 -29.67
C PRO A 749 15.83 -21.66 -28.56
N TYR A 750 15.38 -20.44 -28.34
CA TYR A 750 15.90 -19.57 -27.28
C TYR A 750 15.69 -20.17 -25.88
N ALA A 751 14.59 -20.86 -25.65
CA ALA A 751 14.36 -21.58 -24.39
C ALA A 751 15.43 -22.69 -24.15
N ILE A 752 15.87 -23.38 -25.19
CA ILE A 752 16.96 -24.35 -25.11
C ILE A 752 18.29 -23.65 -24.81
N PHE A 753 18.58 -22.53 -25.45
CA PHE A 753 19.74 -21.70 -25.13
C PHE A 753 19.73 -21.29 -23.66
N ALA A 754 18.63 -20.76 -23.15
CA ALA A 754 18.51 -20.32 -21.76
C ALA A 754 18.64 -21.48 -20.77
N ARG A 755 17.95 -22.60 -21.03
CA ARG A 755 17.85 -23.71 -20.09
C ARG A 755 19.06 -24.65 -20.09
N HIS A 756 19.57 -25.00 -21.27
CA HIS A 756 20.61 -26.03 -21.43
C HIS A 756 22.03 -25.46 -21.59
N ILE A 757 22.17 -24.25 -22.18
CA ILE A 757 23.47 -23.59 -22.36
C ILE A 757 23.76 -22.65 -21.20
N LEU A 758 22.86 -21.70 -20.93
CA LEU A 758 23.01 -20.76 -19.79
C LEU A 758 22.65 -21.39 -18.44
N LYS A 759 22.00 -22.56 -18.45
CA LYS A 759 21.57 -23.30 -17.23
C LYS A 759 20.65 -22.49 -16.32
N LEU A 760 19.86 -21.56 -16.91
CA LEU A 760 18.89 -20.78 -16.19
C LEU A 760 17.63 -21.62 -15.91
N ARG A 761 17.10 -21.46 -14.71
CA ARG A 761 15.82 -22.07 -14.30
C ARG A 761 14.96 -21.02 -13.62
N THR A 762 13.65 -21.07 -13.83
CA THR A 762 12.69 -20.27 -13.06
C THR A 762 12.76 -20.66 -11.59
N LEU A 763 12.60 -19.64 -10.71
CA LEU A 763 12.44 -19.91 -9.28
C LEU A 763 10.98 -20.21 -8.98
N ASP A 764 10.74 -21.29 -8.27
CA ASP A 764 9.41 -21.60 -7.77
C ASP A 764 8.96 -20.57 -6.73
N ALA A 765 7.65 -20.33 -6.65
CA ALA A 765 7.11 -19.52 -5.56
C ALA A 765 7.25 -20.26 -4.22
N PRO A 766 7.52 -19.57 -3.10
CA PRO A 766 7.50 -20.21 -1.79
C PRO A 766 6.06 -20.63 -1.43
N ASP A 767 5.94 -21.71 -0.66
CA ASP A 767 4.65 -22.28 -0.22
C ASP A 767 3.67 -22.53 -1.39
N GLN A 768 4.19 -22.95 -2.53
CA GLN A 768 3.38 -23.17 -3.73
C GLN A 768 2.30 -24.23 -3.47
N PRO A 769 1.02 -23.93 -3.72
CA PRO A 769 -0.04 -24.93 -3.58
C PRO A 769 0.07 -25.99 -4.69
N ALA A 770 -0.40 -27.22 -4.43
CA ALA A 770 -0.50 -28.24 -5.46
C ALA A 770 -1.43 -27.78 -6.60
N GLY A 771 -0.87 -27.70 -7.80
CA GLY A 771 -1.52 -27.19 -9.00
C GLY A 771 -1.84 -28.26 -10.04
N PRO A 772 -2.12 -27.85 -11.31
CA PRO A 772 -2.38 -28.78 -12.41
C PRO A 772 -1.22 -29.73 -12.71
N ALA A 773 0.05 -29.28 -12.54
CA ALA A 773 1.22 -30.12 -12.79
C ALA A 773 1.35 -31.23 -11.75
N GLU A 774 1.18 -30.91 -10.45
CA GLU A 774 1.22 -31.87 -9.35
C GLU A 774 0.08 -32.89 -9.47
N ARG A 775 -1.13 -32.44 -9.85
CA ARG A 775 -2.25 -33.32 -10.16
C ARG A 775 -1.91 -34.27 -11.30
N GLY A 776 -1.31 -33.78 -12.39
CA GLY A 776 -0.86 -34.59 -13.50
C GLY A 776 0.10 -35.69 -13.05
N SER A 777 1.13 -35.32 -12.30
CA SER A 777 2.12 -36.23 -11.74
C SER A 777 1.50 -37.27 -10.77
N ALA A 778 0.48 -36.84 -9.98
CA ALA A 778 -0.25 -37.78 -9.11
C ALA A 778 -1.05 -38.81 -9.91
N TYR A 779 -1.71 -38.41 -11.00
CA TYR A 779 -2.46 -39.34 -11.87
C TYR A 779 -1.52 -40.35 -12.54
N HIS A 780 -0.38 -39.92 -13.10
CA HIS A 780 0.64 -40.83 -13.67
C HIS A 780 1.13 -41.82 -12.62
N ARG A 781 1.44 -41.39 -11.41
CA ARG A 781 1.89 -42.25 -10.31
C ARG A 781 0.82 -43.27 -9.90
N ALA A 782 -0.44 -42.84 -9.88
CA ALA A 782 -1.55 -43.74 -9.56
C ALA A 782 -1.72 -44.79 -10.64
N PHE A 783 -1.66 -44.41 -11.93
CA PHE A 783 -1.74 -45.34 -13.04
C PHE A 783 -0.54 -46.27 -13.05
N GLU A 784 0.67 -45.78 -12.85
CA GLU A 784 1.89 -46.59 -12.71
C GLU A 784 1.73 -47.71 -11.66
N ARG A 785 1.38 -47.33 -10.43
CA ARG A 785 1.24 -48.28 -9.31
C ARG A 785 0.16 -49.31 -9.56
N TRP A 786 -0.95 -48.84 -10.08
CA TRP A 786 -2.08 -49.69 -10.37
C TRP A 786 -1.76 -50.70 -11.49
N VAL A 787 -1.21 -50.26 -12.63
CA VAL A 787 -0.84 -51.18 -13.75
C VAL A 787 0.23 -52.17 -13.32
N LYS A 788 1.26 -51.74 -12.57
CA LYS A 788 2.29 -52.62 -11.98
C LYS A 788 1.68 -53.66 -11.05
N GLY A 789 0.67 -53.28 -10.25
CA GLY A 789 -0.04 -54.14 -9.32
C GLY A 789 -0.93 -55.19 -10.01
N LEU A 790 -1.33 -54.96 -11.25
CA LEU A 790 -2.10 -55.90 -12.07
C LEU A 790 -1.21 -56.97 -12.72
N GLY A 791 0.07 -56.67 -12.93
CA GLY A 791 1.00 -57.58 -13.62
C GLY A 791 0.52 -57.97 -15.01
N THR A 792 0.80 -59.21 -15.42
CA THR A 792 0.46 -59.76 -16.74
C THR A 792 -0.88 -60.51 -16.79
N ALA A 793 -1.77 -60.33 -15.79
CA ALA A 793 -3.08 -60.96 -15.77
C ALA A 793 -3.96 -60.54 -16.97
N SER A 794 -4.61 -61.46 -17.63
CA SER A 794 -5.48 -61.18 -18.79
C SER A 794 -6.86 -60.68 -18.41
N GLU A 795 -7.28 -60.85 -17.15
CA GLU A 795 -8.55 -60.38 -16.61
C GLU A 795 -8.29 -59.43 -15.42
N LEU A 796 -9.09 -58.38 -15.32
CA LEU A 796 -9.01 -57.45 -14.18
C LEU A 796 -9.68 -58.03 -12.92
N PRO A 797 -9.15 -57.80 -11.73
CA PRO A 797 -9.80 -58.16 -10.48
C PRO A 797 -11.11 -57.36 -10.33
N ARG A 798 -12.12 -57.97 -9.66
CA ARG A 798 -13.44 -57.32 -9.47
C ARG A 798 -13.37 -55.97 -8.76
N ASP A 799 -12.34 -55.74 -7.97
CA ASP A 799 -12.08 -54.49 -7.21
C ASP A 799 -11.06 -53.57 -7.91
N ALA A 800 -10.77 -53.79 -9.19
CA ALA A 800 -9.78 -53.05 -9.95
C ALA A 800 -10.01 -51.51 -9.90
N HIS A 801 -11.28 -51.08 -10.02
CA HIS A 801 -11.65 -49.70 -9.92
C HIS A 801 -11.36 -49.11 -8.53
N ASP A 802 -11.76 -49.79 -7.46
CA ASP A 802 -11.58 -49.35 -6.09
C ASP A 802 -10.08 -49.25 -5.71
N ARG A 803 -9.27 -50.22 -6.20
CA ARG A 803 -7.81 -50.15 -6.08
C ARG A 803 -7.23 -48.95 -6.76
N LEU A 804 -7.65 -48.64 -8.00
CA LEU A 804 -7.15 -47.48 -8.71
C LEU A 804 -7.54 -46.16 -7.99
N VAL A 805 -8.76 -46.05 -7.48
CA VAL A 805 -9.22 -44.90 -6.71
C VAL A 805 -8.41 -44.73 -5.41
N SER A 806 -8.09 -45.86 -4.75
CA SER A 806 -7.23 -45.86 -3.55
C SER A 806 -5.81 -45.38 -3.84
N GLU A 807 -5.20 -45.85 -4.95
CA GLU A 807 -3.89 -45.34 -5.40
C GLU A 807 -3.95 -43.85 -5.79
N GLY A 808 -5.04 -43.43 -6.44
CA GLY A 808 -5.27 -42.03 -6.78
C GLY A 808 -5.32 -41.10 -5.55
N ARG A 809 -6.04 -41.53 -4.52
CA ARG A 809 -6.09 -40.82 -3.24
C ARG A 809 -4.70 -40.70 -2.59
N ALA A 810 -3.97 -41.82 -2.51
CA ALA A 810 -2.63 -41.84 -1.94
C ALA A 810 -1.69 -40.91 -2.73
N ALA A 811 -1.69 -41.00 -4.05
CA ALA A 811 -0.85 -40.18 -4.92
C ALA A 811 -1.18 -38.68 -4.86
N LEU A 812 -2.48 -38.31 -4.75
CA LEU A 812 -2.90 -36.91 -4.56
C LEU A 812 -2.43 -36.33 -3.23
N LEU A 813 -2.53 -37.09 -2.14
CA LEU A 813 -2.01 -36.71 -0.83
C LEU A 813 -0.47 -36.56 -0.85
N GLU A 814 0.23 -37.52 -1.45
CA GLU A 814 1.69 -37.45 -1.63
C GLU A 814 2.11 -36.24 -2.51
N ALA A 815 1.25 -35.84 -3.47
CA ALA A 815 1.44 -34.65 -4.27
C ALA A 815 1.15 -33.35 -3.50
N GLY A 816 0.74 -33.43 -2.22
CA GLY A 816 0.47 -32.26 -1.37
C GLY A 816 -0.89 -31.60 -1.66
N MET A 817 -1.86 -32.35 -2.20
CA MET A 817 -3.21 -31.82 -2.36
C MET A 817 -3.82 -31.54 -0.98
N PRO A 818 -4.33 -30.32 -0.71
CA PRO A 818 -4.97 -29.98 0.56
C PRO A 818 -6.19 -30.88 0.84
N GLU A 819 -6.40 -31.24 2.09
CA GLU A 819 -7.50 -32.15 2.49
C GLU A 819 -8.89 -31.58 2.16
N ASP A 820 -9.07 -30.27 2.23
CA ASP A 820 -10.29 -29.56 1.89
C ASP A 820 -10.61 -29.61 0.37
N LEU A 821 -9.61 -29.70 -0.48
CA LEU A 821 -9.77 -29.86 -1.93
C LEU A 821 -9.76 -31.33 -2.39
N LEU A 822 -9.28 -32.23 -1.54
CA LEU A 822 -9.12 -33.64 -1.87
C LEU A 822 -10.43 -34.29 -2.34
N GLY A 823 -11.56 -34.00 -1.71
CA GLY A 823 -12.87 -34.54 -2.09
C GLY A 823 -13.27 -34.19 -3.52
N LEU A 824 -13.02 -32.96 -3.94
CA LEU A 824 -13.32 -32.48 -5.30
C LEU A 824 -12.40 -33.14 -6.34
N GLU A 825 -11.11 -33.19 -6.05
CA GLU A 825 -10.12 -33.77 -6.96
C GLU A 825 -10.27 -35.31 -7.04
N LEU A 826 -10.62 -35.97 -5.95
CA LEU A 826 -10.90 -37.41 -5.95
C LEU A 826 -12.13 -37.76 -6.80
N ALA A 827 -13.22 -37.00 -6.69
CA ALA A 827 -14.40 -37.19 -7.56
C ALA A 827 -14.08 -36.99 -9.05
N ARG A 828 -13.12 -36.13 -9.36
CA ARG A 828 -12.59 -35.97 -10.73
C ARG A 828 -11.74 -37.14 -11.14
N PHE A 829 -10.85 -37.63 -10.26
CA PHE A 829 -10.03 -38.79 -10.49
C PHE A 829 -10.87 -40.08 -10.70
N GLU A 830 -11.94 -40.27 -9.93
CA GLU A 830 -12.86 -41.41 -10.08
C GLU A 830 -13.48 -41.49 -11.49
N ARG A 831 -13.81 -40.34 -12.09
CA ARG A 831 -14.30 -40.31 -13.47
C ARG A 831 -13.23 -40.78 -14.46
N ALA A 832 -11.98 -40.33 -14.29
CA ALA A 832 -10.85 -40.76 -15.08
C ALA A 832 -10.57 -42.28 -14.86
N ALA A 833 -10.62 -42.74 -13.61
CA ALA A 833 -10.39 -44.12 -13.23
C ALA A 833 -11.39 -45.07 -13.89
N ARG A 834 -12.69 -44.73 -13.94
CA ARG A 834 -13.68 -45.56 -14.66
C ARG A 834 -13.33 -45.75 -16.14
N PHE A 835 -12.90 -44.66 -16.78
CA PHE A 835 -12.48 -44.75 -18.18
C PHE A 835 -11.23 -45.59 -18.35
N VAL A 836 -10.19 -45.38 -17.51
CA VAL A 836 -8.93 -46.14 -17.59
C VAL A 836 -9.13 -47.63 -17.33
N VAL A 837 -9.97 -47.97 -16.35
CA VAL A 837 -10.28 -49.38 -16.04
C VAL A 837 -10.99 -50.05 -17.23
N SER A 838 -11.99 -49.42 -17.85
CA SER A 838 -12.69 -49.93 -19.02
C SER A 838 -11.75 -50.10 -20.21
N TRP A 839 -10.90 -49.12 -20.48
CA TRP A 839 -9.90 -49.18 -21.54
C TRP A 839 -8.86 -50.28 -21.32
N GLU A 840 -8.38 -50.46 -20.08
CA GLU A 840 -7.44 -51.52 -19.70
C GLU A 840 -8.07 -52.91 -19.87
N GLU A 841 -9.33 -53.09 -19.48
CA GLU A 841 -10.06 -54.31 -19.63
C GLU A 841 -10.20 -54.74 -21.10
N GLU A 842 -10.52 -53.82 -21.99
CA GLU A 842 -10.63 -54.05 -23.44
C GLU A 842 -9.27 -54.45 -24.02
N ARG A 843 -8.18 -53.81 -23.65
CA ARG A 843 -6.83 -54.12 -24.12
C ARG A 843 -6.36 -55.47 -23.68
N ARG A 844 -6.54 -55.84 -22.43
CA ARG A 844 -6.12 -57.14 -21.91
C ARG A 844 -6.92 -58.28 -22.53
N ARG A 845 -8.22 -58.12 -22.74
CA ARG A 845 -9.03 -59.11 -23.49
C ARG A 845 -8.56 -59.25 -24.95
N ALA A 846 -8.10 -58.17 -25.55
CA ALA A 846 -7.52 -58.20 -26.90
C ALA A 846 -6.06 -58.72 -26.93
N GLY A 847 -5.47 -59.07 -25.76
CA GLY A 847 -4.14 -59.68 -25.67
C GLY A 847 -2.97 -58.70 -25.61
N PHE A 848 -3.22 -57.40 -25.36
CA PHE A 848 -2.15 -56.41 -25.17
C PHE A 848 -1.65 -56.49 -23.71
N LEU A 849 -0.33 -56.52 -23.54
CA LEU A 849 0.30 -56.64 -22.22
C LEU A 849 1.31 -55.48 -21.99
N PRO A 850 1.27 -54.83 -20.82
CA PRO A 850 2.28 -53.83 -20.47
C PRO A 850 3.67 -54.45 -20.37
N GLU A 851 4.64 -53.95 -21.16
CA GLU A 851 6.04 -54.36 -21.16
C GLU A 851 6.89 -53.36 -20.37
N ILE A 852 6.67 -52.08 -20.64
CA ILE A 852 7.36 -50.97 -19.95
C ILE A 852 6.34 -50.09 -19.25
N ILE A 853 6.63 -49.73 -18.00
CA ILE A 853 5.84 -48.81 -17.19
C ILE A 853 6.81 -47.85 -16.47
N GLU A 854 6.77 -46.56 -16.84
CA GLU A 854 7.53 -45.48 -16.22
C GLU A 854 9.04 -45.73 -16.17
N LYS A 855 9.62 -46.30 -17.24
CA LYS A 855 11.07 -46.53 -17.37
C LYS A 855 11.77 -45.46 -18.21
N LYS A 856 13.02 -45.23 -17.89
CA LYS A 856 13.90 -44.39 -18.67
C LYS A 856 14.56 -45.20 -19.77
N GLY A 857 14.59 -44.64 -20.97
CA GLY A 857 15.30 -45.12 -22.12
C GLY A 857 16.21 -44.07 -22.73
N LYS A 858 17.21 -44.52 -23.48
CA LYS A 858 18.14 -43.64 -24.18
C LYS A 858 18.59 -44.24 -25.52
N LEU A 859 18.86 -43.35 -26.44
CA LEU A 859 19.42 -43.71 -27.75
C LEU A 859 20.49 -42.70 -28.14
N THR A 860 21.60 -43.19 -28.63
CA THR A 860 22.68 -42.33 -29.18
C THR A 860 22.63 -42.43 -30.71
N LEU A 861 22.40 -41.31 -31.35
CA LEU A 861 22.47 -41.12 -32.80
C LEU A 861 23.92 -40.84 -33.18
N HIS A 862 24.54 -41.76 -33.91
CA HIS A 862 25.96 -41.67 -34.33
C HIS A 862 26.15 -40.97 -35.66
N ASP A 863 25.10 -40.75 -36.42
CA ASP A 863 25.06 -40.15 -37.74
C ASP A 863 24.87 -38.63 -37.76
N ALA A 864 24.82 -38.02 -36.59
CA ALA A 864 24.76 -36.55 -36.46
C ALA A 864 26.10 -35.87 -36.84
N PRO A 865 26.09 -34.83 -37.71
CA PRO A 865 27.33 -34.23 -38.27
C PRO A 865 28.32 -33.69 -37.23
N GLY A 866 27.83 -33.09 -36.15
CA GLY A 866 28.64 -32.51 -35.06
C GLY A 866 29.13 -33.56 -34.04
N GLY A 867 28.99 -34.87 -34.31
CA GLY A 867 29.31 -35.96 -33.39
C GLY A 867 28.05 -36.59 -32.73
N PRO A 868 28.24 -37.61 -31.91
CA PRO A 868 27.10 -38.37 -31.32
C PRO A 868 26.12 -37.44 -30.58
N PHE A 869 24.81 -37.71 -30.74
CA PHE A 869 23.75 -36.98 -30.06
C PHE A 869 22.87 -37.97 -29.29
N GLU A 870 22.71 -37.76 -27.98
CA GLU A 870 21.89 -38.66 -27.13
C GLU A 870 20.48 -38.09 -26.95
N ILE A 871 19.45 -38.89 -27.22
CA ILE A 871 18.09 -38.59 -26.84
C ILE A 871 17.66 -39.51 -25.69
N THR A 872 16.93 -38.92 -24.73
CA THR A 872 16.40 -39.66 -23.58
C THR A 872 14.89 -39.51 -23.49
N ALA A 873 14.19 -40.60 -23.14
CA ALA A 873 12.77 -40.57 -22.84
C ALA A 873 12.49 -41.29 -21.52
N ARG A 874 11.43 -40.87 -20.85
CA ARG A 874 10.76 -41.72 -19.85
C ARG A 874 9.43 -42.12 -20.47
N ALA A 875 9.28 -43.40 -20.82
CA ALA A 875 8.04 -43.92 -21.37
C ALA A 875 7.03 -44.13 -20.25
N ASP A 876 5.88 -43.48 -20.32
CA ASP A 876 4.79 -43.71 -19.37
C ASP A 876 4.34 -45.18 -19.44
N ARG A 877 4.14 -45.68 -20.66
CA ARG A 877 3.77 -47.07 -20.89
C ARG A 877 4.10 -47.53 -22.32
N ILE A 878 4.60 -48.74 -22.46
CA ILE A 878 4.75 -49.46 -23.72
C ILE A 878 4.06 -50.80 -23.58
N ASP A 879 3.10 -51.11 -24.47
CA ASP A 879 2.40 -52.40 -24.49
C ASP A 879 2.91 -53.28 -25.63
N MET A 880 3.03 -54.54 -25.37
CA MET A 880 3.25 -55.57 -26.39
C MET A 880 1.91 -56.00 -26.99
N ARG A 881 1.79 -55.94 -28.31
CA ARG A 881 0.65 -56.38 -29.09
C ARG A 881 0.69 -57.92 -29.31
N PRO A 882 -0.46 -58.56 -29.62
CA PRO A 882 -0.48 -60.00 -29.96
C PRO A 882 0.35 -60.38 -31.20
N ASP A 883 0.56 -59.43 -32.13
CA ASP A 883 1.39 -59.59 -33.32
C ASP A 883 2.89 -59.33 -33.08
N GLY A 884 3.25 -58.95 -31.85
CA GLY A 884 4.61 -58.64 -31.46
C GLY A 884 5.05 -57.21 -31.62
N ALA A 885 4.22 -56.32 -32.21
CA ALA A 885 4.53 -54.88 -32.31
C ALA A 885 4.34 -54.15 -30.98
N LEU A 886 4.89 -52.93 -30.84
CA LEU A 886 4.85 -52.11 -29.63
C LEU A 886 3.87 -50.95 -29.75
N ASP A 887 2.92 -50.83 -28.84
CA ASP A 887 2.11 -49.62 -28.69
C ASP A 887 2.74 -48.65 -27.68
N ILE A 888 3.05 -47.44 -28.15
CA ILE A 888 3.62 -46.39 -27.29
C ILE A 888 2.49 -45.53 -26.75
N ILE A 889 2.37 -45.46 -25.42
CA ILE A 889 1.25 -44.81 -24.74
C ILE A 889 1.79 -43.75 -23.80
N ASP A 890 1.27 -42.50 -23.96
CA ASP A 890 1.59 -41.38 -23.11
C ASP A 890 0.32 -40.82 -22.44
N TYR A 891 0.33 -40.74 -21.12
CA TYR A 891 -0.81 -40.25 -20.34
C TYR A 891 -0.89 -38.71 -20.36
N LYS A 892 -2.08 -38.16 -20.60
CA LYS A 892 -2.34 -36.72 -20.54
C LYS A 892 -3.55 -36.44 -19.67
N THR A 893 -3.37 -35.52 -18.68
CA THR A 893 -4.47 -35.04 -17.84
C THR A 893 -5.07 -33.74 -18.38
N GLY A 894 -4.38 -33.10 -19.32
CA GLY A 894 -4.77 -31.86 -20.00
C GLY A 894 -5.06 -32.06 -21.48
N ARG A 895 -4.70 -31.08 -22.31
CA ARG A 895 -4.79 -31.16 -23.78
C ARG A 895 -3.73 -32.15 -24.29
N ALA A 896 -4.15 -33.11 -25.10
CA ALA A 896 -3.25 -33.96 -25.89
C ALA A 896 -2.87 -33.19 -27.19
N PRO A 897 -1.64 -33.34 -27.70
CA PRO A 897 -1.29 -32.85 -29.02
C PRO A 897 -2.15 -33.52 -30.12
N SER A 898 -2.43 -32.82 -31.19
CA SER A 898 -3.14 -33.36 -32.36
C SER A 898 -2.18 -34.16 -33.26
N ALA A 899 -2.73 -35.06 -34.09
CA ALA A 899 -1.95 -35.77 -35.10
C ALA A 899 -1.20 -34.83 -36.03
N ASN A 900 -1.79 -33.68 -36.42
CA ASN A 900 -1.12 -32.65 -37.23
C ASN A 900 0.07 -32.04 -36.52
N GLU A 901 0.02 -31.82 -35.19
CA GLU A 901 1.16 -31.34 -34.44
C GLU A 901 2.30 -32.35 -34.37
N ALA A 902 1.95 -33.65 -34.27
CA ALA A 902 2.93 -34.72 -34.28
C ALA A 902 3.57 -34.87 -35.68
N TYR A 903 2.78 -34.84 -36.73
CA TYR A 903 3.27 -34.95 -38.13
C TYR A 903 4.14 -33.76 -38.57
N ALA A 904 3.90 -32.59 -38.05
CA ALA A 904 4.71 -31.40 -38.33
C ALA A 904 5.92 -31.27 -37.39
N PHE A 905 6.31 -32.30 -36.68
CA PHE A 905 7.42 -32.37 -35.72
C PHE A 905 7.31 -31.37 -34.55
N PHE A 906 6.09 -30.84 -34.28
CA PHE A 906 5.85 -29.98 -33.13
C PHE A 906 5.48 -30.74 -31.83
N ALA A 907 5.18 -32.03 -31.93
CA ALA A 907 4.97 -32.94 -30.82
C ALA A 907 5.57 -34.35 -31.09
N PRO A 908 6.92 -34.43 -31.23
CA PRO A 908 7.58 -35.69 -31.67
C PRO A 908 7.72 -36.70 -30.52
N GLN A 909 7.19 -36.46 -29.33
CA GLN A 909 7.41 -37.27 -28.14
C GLN A 909 7.11 -38.74 -28.35
N LEU A 910 5.93 -39.10 -28.90
CA LEU A 910 5.55 -40.49 -29.11
C LEU A 910 6.45 -41.18 -30.15
N ALA A 911 6.68 -40.56 -31.30
CA ALA A 911 7.48 -41.13 -32.38
C ALA A 911 8.96 -41.29 -31.98
N LEU A 912 9.55 -40.31 -31.24
CA LEU A 912 10.93 -40.46 -30.73
C LEU A 912 11.02 -41.47 -29.59
N THR A 913 9.97 -41.62 -28.76
CA THR A 913 9.92 -42.71 -27.76
C THR A 913 9.85 -44.07 -28.43
N ALA A 914 9.08 -44.20 -29.55
CA ALA A 914 9.03 -45.38 -30.38
C ALA A 914 10.42 -45.70 -30.97
N LEU A 915 11.14 -44.71 -31.47
CA LEU A 915 12.50 -44.88 -31.99
C LEU A 915 13.44 -45.44 -30.92
N ILE A 916 13.40 -44.90 -29.70
CA ILE A 916 14.23 -45.40 -28.57
C ILE A 916 13.85 -46.88 -28.28
N ALA A 917 12.58 -47.24 -28.33
CA ALA A 917 12.12 -48.60 -28.06
C ALA A 917 12.57 -49.56 -29.18
N ALA A 918 12.33 -49.24 -30.45
CA ALA A 918 12.70 -50.06 -31.62
C ALA A 918 14.21 -50.32 -31.68
N GLU A 919 15.02 -49.35 -31.29
CA GLU A 919 16.49 -49.50 -31.24
C GLU A 919 16.99 -50.15 -29.96
N GLY A 920 16.09 -50.56 -29.04
CA GLY A 920 16.45 -51.25 -27.79
C GLY A 920 17.04 -50.35 -26.70
N GLY A 921 16.67 -49.10 -26.72
CA GLY A 921 17.13 -48.08 -25.77
C GLY A 921 16.46 -48.18 -24.40
N PHE A 922 15.40 -49.05 -24.22
CA PHE A 922 14.82 -49.33 -22.92
C PHE A 922 15.31 -50.71 -22.44
N GLU A 923 15.82 -50.76 -21.20
CA GLU A 923 16.21 -52.06 -20.59
C GLU A 923 14.99 -52.93 -20.40
N ASP A 924 15.13 -54.25 -20.68
CA ASP A 924 14.08 -55.27 -20.65
C ASP A 924 12.93 -55.08 -21.69
N CYS A 925 13.10 -54.22 -22.69
CA CYS A 925 12.15 -54.07 -23.78
C CYS A 925 12.67 -54.80 -25.04
N PRO A 926 11.89 -55.68 -25.63
CA PRO A 926 12.30 -56.33 -26.88
C PRO A 926 12.31 -55.30 -28.01
N ARG A 927 13.22 -55.52 -28.99
CA ARG A 927 13.34 -54.66 -30.17
C ARG A 927 12.27 -55.02 -31.19
N HIS A 928 11.21 -54.24 -31.25
CA HIS A 928 10.12 -54.43 -32.19
C HIS A 928 9.65 -53.08 -32.74
N GLU A 929 9.12 -53.12 -33.95
CA GLU A 929 8.52 -51.96 -34.60
C GLU A 929 7.28 -51.47 -33.86
N PRO A 930 6.99 -50.14 -33.87
CA PRO A 930 5.78 -49.62 -33.27
C PRO A 930 4.52 -50.02 -34.06
N GLY A 931 3.47 -50.42 -33.34
CA GLY A 931 2.15 -50.73 -33.92
C GLY A 931 1.14 -49.62 -33.79
N ASP A 932 1.23 -48.81 -32.72
CA ASP A 932 0.40 -47.64 -32.52
C ASP A 932 1.10 -46.58 -31.64
N LEU A 933 0.69 -45.33 -31.81
CA LEU A 933 1.18 -44.17 -31.06
C LEU A 933 -0.01 -43.44 -30.40
N ILE A 934 -0.19 -43.60 -29.09
CA ILE A 934 -1.45 -43.29 -28.41
C ILE A 934 -1.24 -42.21 -27.33
N TYR A 935 -2.02 -41.15 -27.38
CA TYR A 935 -2.25 -40.25 -26.23
C TYR A 935 -3.46 -40.75 -25.45
N LEU A 936 -3.27 -41.21 -24.23
CA LEU A 936 -4.35 -41.57 -23.31
C LEU A 936 -4.71 -40.40 -22.43
N LYS A 937 -5.72 -39.68 -22.83
CA LYS A 937 -6.23 -38.52 -22.09
C LYS A 937 -7.15 -39.05 -20.97
N ALA A 938 -6.76 -38.81 -19.72
CA ALA A 938 -7.47 -39.28 -18.51
C ALA A 938 -7.55 -38.14 -17.47
N GLY A 939 -8.20 -37.01 -17.82
CA GLY A 939 -8.29 -35.83 -16.97
C GLY A 939 -9.54 -35.76 -16.08
N GLY A 940 -10.52 -36.66 -16.25
CA GLY A 940 -11.76 -36.71 -15.44
C GLY A 940 -12.64 -35.44 -15.53
N GLY A 941 -12.56 -34.68 -16.63
CA GLY A 941 -13.38 -33.51 -16.90
C GLY A 941 -14.80 -33.86 -17.38
N LYS A 942 -15.38 -32.99 -18.24
CA LYS A 942 -16.68 -33.28 -18.92
C LYS A 942 -16.61 -34.55 -19.74
N THR A 943 -15.49 -34.80 -20.45
CA THR A 943 -15.12 -36.08 -21.03
C THR A 943 -14.22 -36.78 -20.03
N PRO A 944 -14.61 -37.92 -19.48
CA PRO A 944 -13.84 -38.65 -18.46
C PRO A 944 -12.44 -39.05 -18.95
N GLY A 945 -12.34 -39.49 -20.20
CA GLY A 945 -11.10 -39.83 -20.88
C GLY A 945 -11.33 -40.10 -22.37
N GLU A 946 -10.23 -40.24 -23.11
CA GLU A 946 -10.18 -40.50 -24.54
C GLU A 946 -8.84 -41.15 -24.88
N ALA A 947 -8.84 -42.24 -25.66
CA ALA A 947 -7.64 -42.81 -26.25
C ALA A 947 -7.53 -42.34 -27.71
N ALA A 948 -6.57 -41.47 -27.96
CA ALA A 948 -6.37 -40.85 -29.27
C ALA A 948 -5.10 -41.38 -29.92
N SER A 949 -5.26 -42.27 -30.91
CA SER A 949 -4.15 -42.64 -31.78
C SER A 949 -3.80 -41.48 -32.69
N ILE A 950 -2.50 -41.19 -32.86
CA ILE A 950 -2.04 -40.19 -33.85
C ILE A 950 -1.86 -40.76 -35.24
N ILE A 951 -1.97 -42.08 -35.40
CA ILE A 951 -1.94 -42.74 -36.71
C ILE A 951 -3.35 -43.14 -37.13
N THR A 952 -3.57 -43.26 -38.45
CA THR A 952 -4.90 -43.53 -39.02
C THR A 952 -5.22 -45.02 -39.10
N SER A 953 -4.20 -45.85 -39.20
CA SER A 953 -4.33 -47.32 -39.37
C SER A 953 -3.45 -48.08 -38.37
N PRO A 954 -3.86 -48.19 -37.09
CA PRO A 954 -3.11 -48.93 -36.10
C PRO A 954 -2.86 -50.40 -36.50
N GLY A 955 -1.60 -50.83 -36.33
CA GLY A 955 -1.17 -52.18 -36.76
C GLY A 955 -0.75 -52.29 -38.23
N SER A 956 -0.69 -51.19 -38.97
CA SER A 956 0.00 -51.09 -40.28
C SER A 956 1.41 -50.52 -40.07
N ASP A 957 2.17 -50.44 -41.15
CA ASP A 957 3.53 -49.84 -41.15
C ASP A 957 3.54 -48.32 -40.89
N GLU A 958 2.35 -47.67 -40.78
CA GLU A 958 2.22 -46.20 -40.61
C GLU A 958 2.94 -45.69 -39.33
N ALA A 959 2.90 -46.46 -38.21
CA ALA A 959 3.58 -46.09 -36.98
C ALA A 959 5.10 -46.12 -37.14
N ALA A 960 5.62 -47.12 -37.86
CA ALA A 960 7.04 -47.24 -38.17
C ALA A 960 7.48 -46.15 -39.15
N ASP A 961 6.68 -45.87 -40.18
CA ASP A 961 6.95 -44.76 -41.08
C ASP A 961 7.07 -43.43 -40.33
N LYS A 962 6.15 -43.16 -39.41
CA LYS A 962 6.17 -41.93 -38.59
C LYS A 962 7.36 -41.86 -37.63
N MET A 963 7.79 -43.01 -37.11
CA MET A 963 9.01 -43.09 -36.31
C MET A 963 10.26 -42.74 -37.15
N HIS A 964 10.34 -43.29 -38.39
CA HIS A 964 11.43 -43.03 -39.30
C HIS A 964 11.47 -41.53 -39.75
N GLU A 965 10.31 -40.97 -40.14
CA GLU A 965 10.18 -39.55 -40.45
C GLU A 965 10.66 -38.68 -39.30
N ALA A 966 10.22 -38.98 -38.04
CA ALA A 966 10.67 -38.24 -36.87
C ALA A 966 12.17 -38.34 -36.60
N ARG A 967 12.80 -39.48 -36.94
CA ARG A 967 14.27 -39.63 -36.88
C ARG A 967 14.95 -38.74 -37.92
N GLU A 968 14.47 -38.72 -39.13
CA GLU A 968 15.03 -37.88 -40.20
C GLU A 968 14.90 -36.42 -39.85
N ASP A 969 13.71 -35.95 -39.46
CA ASP A 969 13.45 -34.61 -38.97
C ASP A 969 14.38 -34.20 -37.81
N LEU A 970 14.62 -35.09 -36.86
CA LEU A 970 15.54 -34.85 -35.76
C LEU A 970 16.99 -34.65 -36.24
N ILE A 971 17.49 -35.54 -37.15
CA ILE A 971 18.81 -35.43 -37.72
C ILE A 971 18.96 -34.11 -38.52
N ASP A 972 17.97 -33.72 -39.29
CA ASP A 972 17.94 -32.46 -40.01
C ASP A 972 18.00 -31.27 -39.03
N TRP A 973 17.26 -31.35 -37.93
CA TRP A 973 17.24 -30.32 -36.90
C TRP A 973 18.57 -30.23 -36.16
N ILE A 974 19.21 -31.36 -35.81
CA ILE A 974 20.56 -31.42 -35.23
C ILE A 974 21.57 -30.82 -36.22
N THR A 975 21.54 -31.23 -37.48
CA THR A 975 22.41 -30.75 -38.54
C THR A 975 22.34 -29.22 -38.67
N ARG A 976 21.13 -28.68 -38.65
CA ARG A 976 20.92 -27.22 -38.67
C ARG A 976 21.58 -26.53 -37.49
N PHE A 977 21.49 -27.11 -36.29
CA PHE A 977 22.07 -26.50 -35.07
C PHE A 977 23.53 -26.93 -34.84
N ASP A 978 24.11 -27.77 -35.66
CA ASP A 978 25.56 -28.00 -35.74
C ASP A 978 26.26 -26.93 -36.59
N ASP A 979 25.52 -26.17 -37.41
CA ASP A 979 26.03 -25.01 -38.14
C ASP A 979 26.29 -23.84 -37.14
N PRO A 980 27.54 -23.33 -37.05
CA PRO A 980 27.89 -22.24 -36.13
C PRO A 980 27.07 -20.95 -36.36
N ASP A 981 26.58 -20.72 -37.57
CA ASP A 981 25.80 -19.52 -37.91
C ASP A 981 24.31 -19.63 -37.53
N THR A 982 23.85 -20.79 -37.12
CA THR A 982 22.44 -20.97 -36.71
C THR A 982 22.14 -20.29 -35.38
N GLU A 983 21.11 -19.45 -35.41
CA GLU A 983 20.63 -18.63 -34.28
C GLU A 983 19.61 -19.39 -33.41
N TYR A 984 19.70 -19.19 -32.10
CA TYR A 984 18.68 -19.65 -31.14
C TYR A 984 17.60 -18.58 -30.95
N LEU A 985 16.67 -18.47 -31.91
CA LEU A 985 15.62 -17.46 -31.93
C LEU A 985 14.52 -17.75 -30.91
N SER A 986 13.98 -16.70 -30.27
CA SER A 986 12.80 -16.82 -29.41
C SER A 986 11.54 -16.89 -30.25
N GLN A 987 10.79 -18.00 -30.11
CA GLN A 987 9.48 -18.26 -30.70
C GLN A 987 9.37 -17.82 -32.19
N PRO A 988 10.23 -18.34 -33.08
CA PRO A 988 10.33 -17.84 -34.47
C PRO A 988 9.08 -18.14 -35.32
N ARG A 989 8.18 -19.00 -34.84
CA ARG A 989 6.98 -19.45 -35.55
C ARG A 989 5.72 -18.93 -34.90
N ARG A 990 5.16 -17.81 -35.38
CA ARG A 990 4.01 -17.11 -34.80
C ARG A 990 2.76 -18.02 -34.58
N LYS A 991 2.48 -18.95 -35.49
CA LYS A 991 1.32 -19.87 -35.41
C LYS A 991 1.45 -20.90 -34.29
N TRP A 992 2.67 -21.22 -33.84
CA TRP A 992 2.96 -22.31 -32.91
C TRP A 992 3.65 -21.83 -31.63
N THR A 993 3.39 -20.54 -31.26
CA THR A 993 3.96 -19.93 -30.06
C THR A 993 3.36 -20.51 -28.78
N ASN A 994 4.17 -20.67 -27.77
CA ASN A 994 3.67 -20.95 -26.43
C ASN A 994 3.00 -19.67 -25.87
N THR A 995 1.81 -19.82 -25.29
CA THR A 995 1.07 -18.70 -24.67
C THR A 995 1.84 -18.13 -23.48
N TYR A 996 2.60 -18.97 -22.78
CA TYR A 996 3.44 -18.61 -21.64
C TYR A 996 4.78 -19.33 -21.77
N GLY A 997 5.86 -18.58 -22.00
CA GLY A 997 7.23 -19.11 -22.05
C GLY A 997 8.01 -18.64 -20.82
N ASP A 998 8.68 -19.57 -20.13
CA ASP A 998 9.51 -19.29 -18.94
C ASP A 998 10.58 -18.20 -19.18
N TYR A 999 10.99 -18.03 -20.44
CA TYR A 999 12.08 -17.13 -20.85
C TYR A 999 11.60 -15.93 -21.67
N ASP A 1000 10.30 -15.69 -21.79
CA ASP A 1000 9.72 -14.56 -22.55
C ASP A 1000 10.20 -13.20 -22.02
N HIS A 1001 10.36 -13.08 -20.68
CA HIS A 1001 10.89 -11.89 -20.04
C HIS A 1001 12.39 -11.70 -20.33
N LEU A 1002 13.19 -12.79 -20.28
CA LEU A 1002 14.61 -12.77 -20.62
C LEU A 1002 14.80 -12.39 -22.10
N ALA A 1003 13.97 -12.93 -22.99
CA ALA A 1003 13.94 -12.61 -24.42
C ALA A 1003 13.39 -11.20 -24.70
N ARG A 1004 12.87 -10.49 -23.72
CA ARG A 1004 12.23 -9.17 -23.86
C ARG A 1004 11.10 -9.17 -24.89
N ARG A 1005 10.35 -10.28 -24.95
CA ARG A 1005 9.37 -10.54 -26.01
C ARG A 1005 8.33 -9.43 -26.13
N LYS A 1006 7.83 -8.90 -25.02
CA LYS A 1006 6.83 -7.80 -25.02
C LYS A 1006 7.32 -6.52 -25.68
N GLU A 1007 8.63 -6.32 -25.79
CA GLU A 1007 9.21 -5.09 -26.33
C GLU A 1007 9.38 -5.13 -27.84
N TRP A 1008 9.69 -6.30 -28.43
CA TRP A 1008 9.91 -6.45 -29.86
C TRP A 1008 8.76 -7.15 -30.62
N ALA A 1009 7.92 -7.94 -29.93
CA ALA A 1009 6.78 -8.62 -30.56
C ALA A 1009 5.55 -7.72 -30.74
N SER A 1010 5.45 -6.62 -29.98
CA SER A 1010 4.39 -5.62 -30.11
C SER A 1010 4.78 -4.57 -31.15
N ALA A 1011 4.70 -4.89 -32.44
CA ALA A 1011 4.78 -3.84 -33.45
C ALA A 1011 3.49 -3.00 -33.45
N PRO A 1012 3.57 -1.65 -33.43
CA PRO A 1012 2.37 -0.83 -33.58
C PRO A 1012 1.84 -1.03 -35.00
N GLY A 1013 0.74 -1.74 -35.17
CA GLY A 1013 0.09 -1.97 -36.47
C GLY A 1013 -0.67 -3.28 -36.64
N GLU A 1014 -0.43 -4.30 -35.82
CA GLU A 1014 -1.23 -5.52 -35.84
C GLU A 1014 -2.15 -5.55 -34.61
N GLY A 1015 -3.15 -4.66 -34.67
CA GLY A 1015 -4.28 -4.65 -33.76
C GLY A 1015 -5.13 -5.91 -33.93
N GLY A 1016 -5.59 -6.40 -32.80
CA GLY A 1016 -6.39 -7.57 -32.61
C GLY A 1016 -7.41 -7.84 -33.70
N GLY A 1017 -7.29 -9.01 -34.25
CA GLY A 1017 -8.43 -9.75 -34.72
C GLY A 1017 -8.93 -10.55 -33.55
N GLU A 1018 -10.05 -10.13 -32.98
CA GLU A 1018 -10.95 -11.01 -32.28
C GLU A 1018 -11.25 -12.16 -33.22
N ASP A 1019 -10.93 -13.42 -32.77
CA ASP A 1019 -11.76 -14.59 -32.98
C ASP A 1019 -11.35 -15.67 -31.97
#